data_4ac495e695adee3580c06ab61aab343b
#
_entry.id   4ac495e695adee3580c06ab61aab343b
#
_cell.length_a   1.000
_cell.length_b   1.000
_cell.length_c   1.000
_cell.angle_alpha   90.00
_cell.angle_beta   90.00
_cell.angle_gamma   90.00
#
_symmetry.space_group_name_H-M   'P 1'
#
loop_
_entity.id
_entity.type
_entity.pdbx_description
1 polymer ?
#
loop_
_entity_poly.entity_id
_entity_poly.type
_entity_poly.pdbx_seq_one_letter_code
_entity_poly.pdbx_strand_id
1 'polypeptide(L)'
;MQFLFLFSGPFKIPLPSIHYYFSSFLHPSIHPSSHPAIFLQLSAMLSFAALTLRLGSTGCRGGRRNLATIVSGNKTSQLVRERLKEDLDQMRGQFPGFRPGLVVLQVGDRDDSNLYISMKLKAAAEIGINASHVRLPKTATEDEVLRRIVEVNENLEVHGLIVQLPLDSINPMDTEKVTNAVAPEKDVDGLTSINAGKLSRGDLGDCFIPCTPKGCMKLISQTGTSVAGKNAVVIGRSKIVGAPMHDLLLWSHATVTTCHSKTTDLAAQVGRADILVVGAGMAEMVKGEWLKEGAVVIDCGINHIPDDSKANGMRVVGDVHYPSAKEKAGFITPVPGGVGPMTVAMLMENTVQSAKRFLKTYQPGKWNISYAKLKPQKPQPSDAAIAHSFTPKTIGRLAREVGLFSEEVEPYGTTRAKVRLEALNRLKTQPNGKYLVVTGITPTPLGEGTTTTTLGLAQALGAHLHVNSFACVRQPSRGSNFGVKGGAVGGGYCQVIPMEEVSLHLTSDIQAVMAANSLVVDTINARVLCESTQSDKALFDWLVPLRDGHRKFSLSQLNRLKRLGIEKPETLKPEDIYRFIRLDIDPETKTLSGYVASEMMAVLALSTSLGDMTRRLARMVVAYSRKGKPVTTEDLGISGVLATLMRDAVKPSLMQTMEGTPVFVHTCPLSDIAQGNSSILADQIALKLVGPEGFVVTEAEGGAELGMEKFFDIKCRSSGLHPDVVVMVASVPALKMHGGGPAVTAGSAMPKEYSAENLTLLENGCNHLKRQLENARAFGLPVVVAINTFSTDTDAELGLVCEQAKLAGALEVVPCSHWAEGGAGAVALGQAVQRAAETPHQMNFLYDLEMPIDDKIRVIAKSMYGADDVELLPQAQKKVALFSKQGLGNLPICMAKTHLSLSHDPERKGVPTGFTLPIRDIHANLGAGFLYPLVGTASVPPQSPAFSCFHDNDFSTESK
;
A
#
# COMPACT_ATOMS: atom_id res chain seq x y z
N MET A 1 -40.60 -12.06 -17.18
CA MET A 1 -41.82 -11.95 -16.38
C MET A 1 -43.12 -12.17 -17.20
N GLN A 2 -43.14 -12.02 -18.51
CA GLN A 2 -44.31 -12.32 -19.36
C GLN A 2 -44.53 -13.81 -19.72
N PHE A 3 -43.64 -14.70 -19.38
CA PHE A 3 -43.74 -16.16 -19.67
C PHE A 3 -44.41 -17.00 -18.57
N LEU A 4 -44.74 -16.41 -17.43
CA LEU A 4 -45.38 -17.13 -16.31
C LEU A 4 -46.94 -17.11 -16.34
N PHE A 5 -47.54 -16.37 -17.26
CA PHE A 5 -49.00 -16.27 -17.34
C PHE A 5 -49.68 -17.27 -18.33
N LEU A 6 -48.92 -18.12 -19.00
CA LEU A 6 -49.45 -19.09 -19.99
C LEU A 6 -49.78 -20.49 -19.46
N PHE A 7 -49.64 -20.76 -18.15
CA PHE A 7 -49.91 -22.09 -17.58
C PHE A 7 -51.00 -22.17 -16.50
N SER A 8 -51.91 -21.20 -16.43
CA SER A 8 -53.05 -21.25 -15.52
C SER A 8 -54.38 -21.55 -16.25
N GLY A 9 -54.45 -22.61 -17.05
CA GLY A 9 -55.68 -23.12 -17.63
C GLY A 9 -55.81 -24.64 -17.48
N PRO A 10 -57.00 -25.21 -17.49
CA PRO A 10 -57.22 -26.61 -17.14
C PRO A 10 -56.98 -27.57 -18.33
N PHE A 11 -55.80 -27.61 -18.93
CA PHE A 11 -55.44 -28.58 -19.94
C PHE A 11 -54.14 -29.34 -19.57
N LYS A 12 -54.28 -30.64 -19.31
CA LYS A 12 -53.17 -31.58 -19.11
C LYS A 12 -52.57 -31.99 -20.46
N ILE A 13 -51.32 -31.62 -20.76
CA ILE A 13 -50.61 -32.10 -21.94
C ILE A 13 -49.68 -33.25 -21.53
N PRO A 14 -49.61 -34.41 -22.26
CA PRO A 14 -48.75 -35.52 -21.93
C PRO A 14 -47.27 -35.27 -22.17
N LEU A 15 -46.44 -35.82 -21.29
CA LEU A 15 -44.99 -35.60 -21.18
C LEU A 15 -44.08 -35.80 -22.43
N PRO A 16 -44.41 -36.56 -23.47
CA PRO A 16 -43.54 -36.75 -24.64
C PRO A 16 -43.44 -35.54 -25.55
N SER A 17 -44.39 -34.57 -25.44
CA SER A 17 -44.47 -33.42 -26.36
C SER A 17 -43.62 -32.22 -25.94
N ILE A 18 -43.10 -32.23 -24.72
CA ILE A 18 -42.29 -31.10 -24.20
C ILE A 18 -40.86 -31.10 -24.74
N HIS A 19 -40.32 -32.25 -25.04
CA HIS A 19 -38.95 -32.37 -25.59
C HIS A 19 -38.83 -31.88 -27.04
N TYR A 20 -39.93 -31.92 -27.79
CA TYR A 20 -39.92 -31.48 -29.20
C TYR A 20 -40.11 -29.97 -29.38
N TYR A 21 -40.70 -29.27 -28.40
CA TYR A 21 -40.92 -27.85 -28.47
C TYR A 21 -39.67 -27.00 -28.06
N PHE A 22 -38.75 -27.59 -27.30
CA PHE A 22 -37.55 -26.87 -26.89
C PHE A 22 -36.41 -26.93 -27.91
N SER A 23 -36.41 -27.87 -28.83
CA SER A 23 -35.35 -27.98 -29.86
C SER A 23 -35.58 -27.06 -31.07
N SER A 24 -36.77 -26.48 -31.21
CA SER A 24 -37.13 -25.60 -32.36
C SER A 24 -36.91 -24.08 -32.05
N PHE A 25 -36.52 -23.72 -30.82
CA PHE A 25 -36.31 -22.31 -30.43
C PHE A 25 -34.85 -21.90 -30.26
N LEU A 26 -33.89 -22.81 -30.47
CA LEU A 26 -32.47 -22.48 -30.45
C LEU A 26 -31.97 -22.22 -31.88
N HIS A 27 -31.74 -20.98 -32.24
CA HIS A 27 -31.08 -20.58 -33.46
C HIS A 27 -29.67 -21.18 -33.56
N PRO A 28 -29.18 -21.65 -34.71
CA PRO A 28 -27.95 -22.44 -34.84
C PRO A 28 -26.65 -21.67 -34.63
N SER A 29 -26.66 -20.46 -34.08
CA SER A 29 -25.48 -19.58 -33.97
C SER A 29 -24.91 -19.42 -32.56
N ILE A 30 -25.31 -20.22 -31.55
CA ILE A 30 -24.74 -20.14 -30.21
C ILE A 30 -23.89 -21.40 -29.94
N HIS A 31 -22.58 -21.22 -30.02
CA HIS A 31 -21.59 -22.26 -29.68
C HIS A 31 -21.55 -22.50 -28.15
N PRO A 32 -21.46 -23.74 -27.66
CA PRO A 32 -21.50 -24.07 -26.22
C PRO A 32 -20.32 -23.52 -25.37
N SER A 33 -19.31 -22.94 -25.99
CA SER A 33 -18.11 -22.46 -25.34
C SER A 33 -18.14 -21.01 -24.82
N SER A 34 -19.21 -20.24 -25.09
CA SER A 34 -19.21 -18.80 -24.82
C SER A 34 -19.86 -18.36 -23.50
N HIS A 35 -20.67 -19.19 -22.83
CA HIS A 35 -21.28 -18.82 -21.53
C HIS A 35 -21.58 -20.04 -20.63
N PRO A 36 -20.59 -20.58 -19.93
CA PRO A 36 -20.79 -21.72 -19.03
C PRO A 36 -21.69 -21.45 -17.81
N ALA A 37 -21.83 -20.19 -17.40
CA ALA A 37 -22.63 -19.82 -16.23
C ALA A 37 -24.15 -19.92 -16.45
N ILE A 38 -24.63 -19.74 -17.67
CA ILE A 38 -26.07 -19.82 -18.00
C ILE A 38 -26.52 -21.30 -18.07
N PHE A 39 -25.65 -22.18 -18.54
CA PHE A 39 -25.94 -23.62 -18.61
C PHE A 39 -25.98 -24.28 -17.23
N LEU A 40 -25.15 -23.85 -16.29
CA LEU A 40 -25.16 -24.35 -14.91
C LEU A 40 -26.39 -23.87 -14.13
N GLN A 41 -26.88 -22.65 -14.37
CA GLN A 41 -28.11 -22.15 -13.74
C GLN A 41 -29.37 -22.87 -14.27
N LEU A 42 -29.42 -23.16 -15.55
CA LEU A 42 -30.55 -23.91 -16.15
C LEU A 42 -30.56 -25.38 -15.70
N SER A 43 -29.39 -26.01 -15.57
CA SER A 43 -29.24 -27.36 -15.07
C SER A 43 -29.64 -27.48 -13.58
N ALA A 44 -29.28 -26.47 -12.76
CA ALA A 44 -29.68 -26.43 -11.35
C ALA A 44 -31.19 -26.19 -11.17
N MET A 45 -31.81 -25.37 -12.02
CA MET A 45 -33.27 -25.13 -11.98
C MET A 45 -34.07 -26.36 -12.42
N LEU A 46 -33.61 -27.13 -13.41
CA LEU A 46 -34.24 -28.38 -13.85
C LEU A 46 -34.09 -29.52 -12.82
N SER A 47 -32.95 -29.57 -12.10
CA SER A 47 -32.75 -30.51 -11.00
C SER A 47 -33.64 -30.19 -9.79
N PHE A 48 -33.91 -28.91 -9.53
CA PHE A 48 -34.81 -28.48 -8.45
C PHE A 48 -36.28 -28.75 -8.77
N ALA A 49 -36.70 -28.59 -10.01
CA ALA A 49 -38.07 -28.90 -10.47
C ALA A 49 -38.34 -30.45 -10.46
N ALA A 50 -37.33 -31.25 -10.75
CA ALA A 50 -37.47 -32.73 -10.72
C ALA A 50 -37.53 -33.26 -9.28
N LEU A 51 -36.91 -32.60 -8.30
CA LEU A 51 -36.94 -33.00 -6.89
C LEU A 51 -38.28 -32.66 -6.22
N THR A 52 -38.92 -31.54 -6.62
CA THR A 52 -40.22 -31.08 -6.09
C THR A 52 -41.40 -31.95 -6.63
N LEU A 53 -41.26 -32.52 -7.83
CA LEU A 53 -42.29 -33.41 -8.40
C LEU A 53 -42.30 -34.84 -7.82
N ARG A 54 -41.22 -35.26 -7.14
CA ARG A 54 -41.16 -36.61 -6.49
C ARG A 54 -41.74 -36.66 -5.07
N LEU A 55 -42.00 -35.55 -4.43
CA LEU A 55 -42.55 -35.44 -3.07
C LEU A 55 -44.07 -35.22 -3.00
N GLY A 56 -44.72 -35.15 -4.14
CA GLY A 56 -46.14 -34.78 -4.24
C GLY A 56 -47.17 -35.87 -4.41
N SER A 57 -46.85 -37.17 -4.18
CA SER A 57 -47.82 -38.25 -4.29
C SER A 57 -47.75 -39.29 -3.20
N THR A 58 -48.25 -38.95 -2.00
CA THR A 58 -48.83 -39.97 -1.12
C THR A 58 -50.10 -39.43 -0.53
N GLY A 59 -51.19 -40.15 -0.89
CA GLY A 59 -52.56 -39.77 -0.69
C GLY A 59 -53.00 -39.79 0.79
N CYS A 60 -54.07 -39.03 0.99
CA CYS A 60 -54.94 -39.06 2.16
C CYS A 60 -55.39 -40.45 2.57
N ARG A 61 -55.20 -40.82 3.81
CA ARG A 61 -56.16 -41.57 4.64
C ARG A 61 -55.73 -41.62 6.12
N GLY A 62 -56.61 -41.29 7.00
CA GLY A 62 -56.66 -41.78 8.41
C GLY A 62 -56.00 -40.92 9.45
N GLY A 63 -56.84 -40.32 10.31
CA GLY A 63 -56.49 -39.50 11.45
C GLY A 63 -55.47 -40.12 12.42
N ARG A 64 -54.21 -39.78 12.23
CA ARG A 64 -53.24 -39.67 13.30
C ARG A 64 -52.97 -38.17 13.50
N ARG A 65 -53.11 -37.65 14.75
CA ARG A 65 -52.61 -36.34 15.10
C ARG A 65 -51.14 -36.30 14.70
N ASN A 66 -50.81 -35.66 13.57
CA ASN A 66 -49.43 -35.47 13.17
C ASN A 66 -48.80 -34.42 14.03
N LEU A 67 -47.89 -34.80 14.93
CA LEU A 67 -47.04 -33.88 15.68
C LEU A 67 -46.27 -33.02 14.69
N ALA A 68 -46.06 -31.71 15.09
CA ALA A 68 -45.33 -30.72 14.26
C ALA A 68 -43.97 -31.26 13.79
N THR A 69 -43.62 -30.97 12.57
CA THR A 69 -42.26 -31.25 12.04
C THR A 69 -41.28 -30.28 12.74
N ILE A 70 -40.24 -30.85 13.35
CA ILE A 70 -39.22 -30.08 14.06
C ILE A 70 -38.26 -29.44 13.05
N VAL A 71 -38.18 -28.12 13.06
CA VAL A 71 -37.24 -27.34 12.23
C VAL A 71 -35.95 -27.17 13.01
N SER A 72 -34.94 -27.97 12.74
CA SER A 72 -33.68 -27.99 13.49
C SER A 72 -32.72 -26.91 13.00
N GLY A 73 -32.48 -25.90 13.84
CA GLY A 73 -31.46 -24.87 13.56
C GLY A 73 -30.04 -25.41 13.61
N ASN A 74 -29.74 -26.38 14.45
CA ASN A 74 -28.44 -27.04 14.51
C ASN A 74 -28.05 -27.63 13.13
N LYS A 75 -28.95 -28.43 12.52
CA LYS A 75 -28.71 -29.02 11.21
C LYS A 75 -28.55 -27.98 10.10
N THR A 76 -29.45 -26.98 10.08
CA THR A 76 -29.42 -25.94 9.06
C THR A 76 -28.20 -25.05 9.19
N SER A 77 -27.78 -24.69 10.41
CA SER A 77 -26.58 -23.90 10.65
C SER A 77 -25.30 -24.62 10.25
N GLN A 78 -25.24 -25.95 10.42
CA GLN A 78 -24.11 -26.74 9.96
C GLN A 78 -23.98 -26.69 8.43
N LEU A 79 -25.06 -26.90 7.70
CA LEU A 79 -25.05 -26.80 6.22
C LEU A 79 -24.64 -25.42 5.72
N VAL A 80 -25.04 -24.36 6.43
CA VAL A 80 -24.59 -23.00 6.10
C VAL A 80 -23.09 -22.85 6.31
N ARG A 81 -22.54 -23.33 7.43
CA ARG A 81 -21.09 -23.26 7.70
C ARG A 81 -20.26 -24.06 6.69
N GLU A 82 -20.71 -25.25 6.30
CA GLU A 82 -20.06 -26.06 5.27
C GLU A 82 -19.97 -25.30 3.94
N ARG A 83 -21.08 -24.71 3.48
CA ARG A 83 -21.10 -23.89 2.27
C ARG A 83 -20.18 -22.67 2.38
N LEU A 84 -20.18 -21.99 3.53
CA LEU A 84 -19.31 -20.83 3.75
C LEU A 84 -17.83 -21.20 3.73
N LYS A 85 -17.47 -22.40 4.18
CA LYS A 85 -16.10 -22.91 4.09
C LYS A 85 -15.67 -23.10 2.64
N GLU A 86 -16.55 -23.69 1.80
CA GLU A 86 -16.31 -23.81 0.35
C GLU A 86 -16.16 -22.44 -0.32
N ASP A 87 -17.03 -21.48 0.03
CA ASP A 87 -16.94 -20.10 -0.44
C ASP A 87 -15.58 -19.45 -0.08
N LEU A 88 -15.08 -19.68 1.12
CA LEU A 88 -13.78 -19.17 1.57
C LEU A 88 -12.60 -19.82 0.86
N ASP A 89 -12.68 -21.14 0.61
CA ASP A 89 -11.63 -21.84 -0.12
C ASP A 89 -11.55 -21.34 -1.57
N GLN A 90 -12.68 -21.04 -2.20
CA GLN A 90 -12.70 -20.38 -3.51
C GLN A 90 -12.08 -18.97 -3.47
N MET A 91 -12.39 -18.15 -2.42
CA MET A 91 -11.79 -16.83 -2.25
C MET A 91 -10.27 -16.91 -2.05
N ARG A 92 -9.77 -17.89 -1.29
CA ARG A 92 -8.33 -18.12 -1.10
C ARG A 92 -7.64 -18.58 -2.38
N GLY A 93 -8.33 -19.36 -3.23
CA GLY A 93 -7.82 -19.73 -4.55
C GLY A 93 -7.63 -18.53 -5.47
N GLN A 94 -8.51 -17.55 -5.38
CA GLN A 94 -8.42 -16.30 -6.16
C GLN A 94 -7.46 -15.27 -5.54
N PHE A 95 -7.38 -15.23 -4.21
CA PHE A 95 -6.59 -14.27 -3.43
C PHE A 95 -5.77 -15.01 -2.37
N PRO A 96 -4.57 -15.55 -2.72
CA PRO A 96 -3.73 -16.30 -1.81
C PRO A 96 -3.38 -15.50 -0.54
N GLY A 97 -3.57 -16.12 0.63
CA GLY A 97 -3.32 -15.46 1.92
C GLY A 97 -4.50 -14.70 2.51
N PHE A 98 -5.53 -14.38 1.72
CA PHE A 98 -6.69 -13.64 2.22
C PHE A 98 -7.53 -14.45 3.23
N ARG A 99 -7.91 -13.81 4.33
CA ARG A 99 -8.84 -14.34 5.34
C ARG A 99 -9.80 -13.23 5.77
N PRO A 100 -11.12 -13.45 5.77
CA PRO A 100 -12.05 -12.50 6.37
C PRO A 100 -11.72 -12.28 7.84
N GLY A 101 -11.71 -11.01 8.29
CA GLY A 101 -11.51 -10.64 9.68
C GLY A 101 -12.82 -10.29 10.37
N LEU A 102 -12.99 -10.72 11.61
CA LEU A 102 -14.12 -10.41 12.46
C LEU A 102 -13.64 -9.94 13.84
N VAL A 103 -14.11 -8.81 14.31
CA VAL A 103 -13.86 -8.35 15.68
C VAL A 103 -15.15 -8.41 16.49
N VAL A 104 -15.07 -8.96 17.69
CA VAL A 104 -16.13 -8.91 18.70
C VAL A 104 -15.66 -7.99 19.82
N LEU A 105 -16.29 -6.83 19.95
CA LEU A 105 -16.01 -5.84 21.00
C LEU A 105 -16.96 -6.07 22.16
N GLN A 106 -16.43 -6.28 23.36
CA GLN A 106 -17.19 -6.46 24.60
C GLN A 106 -16.77 -5.42 25.64
N VAL A 107 -17.72 -4.88 26.36
CA VAL A 107 -17.51 -4.06 27.56
C VAL A 107 -17.96 -4.84 28.78
N GLY A 108 -17.08 -4.93 29.79
CA GLY A 108 -17.32 -5.72 31.02
C GLY A 108 -17.06 -7.21 30.86
N ASP A 109 -17.58 -8.02 31.77
CA ASP A 109 -17.32 -9.46 31.90
C ASP A 109 -18.54 -10.24 32.34
N ARG A 110 -19.56 -10.29 31.46
CA ARG A 110 -20.81 -11.04 31.76
C ARG A 110 -20.69 -12.48 31.25
N ASP A 111 -21.06 -13.47 32.07
CA ASP A 111 -20.98 -14.89 31.76
C ASP A 111 -21.84 -15.29 30.54
N ASP A 112 -23.03 -14.72 30.38
CA ASP A 112 -23.92 -14.95 29.26
C ASP A 112 -23.30 -14.44 27.95
N SER A 113 -22.70 -13.25 27.98
CA SER A 113 -21.97 -12.69 26.83
C SER A 113 -20.74 -13.51 26.47
N ASN A 114 -19.97 -13.95 27.47
CA ASN A 114 -18.77 -14.79 27.28
C ASN A 114 -19.10 -16.11 26.56
N LEU A 115 -20.20 -16.76 26.93
CA LEU A 115 -20.66 -17.98 26.28
C LEU A 115 -20.98 -17.75 24.80
N TYR A 116 -21.74 -16.70 24.48
CA TYR A 116 -22.08 -16.35 23.09
C TYR A 116 -20.87 -15.98 22.27
N ILE A 117 -19.92 -15.23 22.85
CA ILE A 117 -18.67 -14.84 22.17
C ILE A 117 -17.84 -16.11 21.85
N SER A 118 -17.72 -17.03 22.81
CA SER A 118 -17.03 -18.29 22.62
C SER A 118 -17.60 -19.10 21.44
N MET A 119 -18.94 -19.15 21.34
CA MET A 119 -19.62 -19.83 20.22
C MET A 119 -19.35 -19.14 18.87
N LYS A 120 -19.34 -17.80 18.84
CA LYS A 120 -19.01 -17.01 17.63
C LYS A 120 -17.58 -17.27 17.17
N LEU A 121 -16.60 -17.21 18.10
CA LEU A 121 -15.18 -17.45 17.80
C LEU A 121 -14.94 -18.89 17.31
N LYS A 122 -15.59 -19.89 17.93
CA LYS A 122 -15.49 -21.29 17.49
C LYS A 122 -16.04 -21.50 16.08
N ALA A 123 -17.20 -20.91 15.77
CA ALA A 123 -17.79 -20.98 14.44
C ALA A 123 -16.93 -20.27 13.38
N ALA A 124 -16.34 -19.12 13.74
CA ALA A 124 -15.41 -18.41 12.87
C ALA A 124 -14.15 -19.22 12.55
N ALA A 125 -13.56 -19.86 13.57
CA ALA A 125 -12.38 -20.72 13.41
C ALA A 125 -12.68 -21.97 12.54
N GLU A 126 -13.86 -22.58 12.71
CA GLU A 126 -14.31 -23.74 11.92
C GLU A 126 -14.38 -23.42 10.41
N ILE A 127 -14.84 -22.22 10.06
CA ILE A 127 -14.98 -21.76 8.69
C ILE A 127 -13.64 -21.23 8.13
N GLY A 128 -12.75 -20.74 9.00
CA GLY A 128 -11.45 -20.13 8.65
C GLY A 128 -11.46 -18.62 8.58
N ILE A 129 -12.41 -17.97 9.25
CA ILE A 129 -12.46 -16.52 9.51
C ILE A 129 -11.46 -16.19 10.62
N ASN A 130 -10.65 -15.14 10.46
CA ASN A 130 -9.77 -14.62 11.50
C ASN A 130 -10.59 -13.77 12.49
N ALA A 131 -11.01 -14.38 13.59
CA ALA A 131 -11.84 -13.69 14.58
C ALA A 131 -11.03 -13.33 15.82
N SER A 132 -11.15 -12.10 16.29
CA SER A 132 -10.52 -11.60 17.52
C SER A 132 -11.57 -11.07 18.49
N HIS A 133 -11.30 -11.22 19.78
CA HIS A 133 -12.11 -10.71 20.86
C HIS A 133 -11.40 -9.54 21.55
N VAL A 134 -12.00 -8.38 21.51
CA VAL A 134 -11.52 -7.17 22.17
C VAL A 134 -12.40 -6.93 23.40
N ARG A 135 -11.83 -7.11 24.58
CA ARG A 135 -12.54 -6.87 25.85
C ARG A 135 -12.06 -5.57 26.47
N LEU A 136 -12.98 -4.67 26.74
CA LEU A 136 -12.75 -3.46 27.51
C LEU A 136 -13.22 -3.67 28.97
N PRO A 137 -12.54 -3.05 29.95
CA PRO A 137 -12.91 -3.20 31.34
C PRO A 137 -14.29 -2.60 31.62
N LYS A 138 -14.91 -3.02 32.71
CA LYS A 138 -16.20 -2.47 33.19
C LYS A 138 -16.13 -0.98 33.53
N THR A 139 -14.93 -0.46 33.76
CA THR A 139 -14.66 0.97 34.01
C THR A 139 -14.49 1.80 32.73
N ALA A 140 -14.55 1.18 31.54
CA ALA A 140 -14.37 1.89 30.27
C ALA A 140 -15.41 3.01 30.11
N THR A 141 -14.97 4.14 29.59
CA THR A 141 -15.82 5.28 29.22
C THR A 141 -16.38 5.14 27.81
N GLU A 142 -17.46 5.86 27.50
CA GLU A 142 -18.04 5.89 26.15
C GLU A 142 -17.00 6.30 25.11
N ASP A 143 -16.17 7.32 25.39
CA ASP A 143 -15.14 7.80 24.47
C ASP A 143 -14.04 6.76 24.22
N GLU A 144 -13.71 5.91 25.21
CA GLU A 144 -12.76 4.81 25.01
C GLU A 144 -13.34 3.74 24.09
N VAL A 145 -14.62 3.42 24.24
CA VAL A 145 -15.32 2.49 23.37
C VAL A 145 -15.40 3.03 21.95
N LEU A 146 -15.76 4.31 21.78
CA LEU A 146 -15.84 4.96 20.47
C LEU A 146 -14.48 5.01 19.77
N ARG A 147 -13.40 5.37 20.49
CA ARG A 147 -12.03 5.33 19.93
C ARG A 147 -11.67 3.94 19.44
N ARG A 148 -12.00 2.90 20.22
CA ARG A 148 -11.71 1.52 19.81
C ARG A 148 -12.52 1.10 18.58
N ILE A 149 -13.77 1.55 18.45
CA ILE A 149 -14.59 1.31 17.25
C ILE A 149 -13.96 1.99 16.02
N VAL A 150 -13.50 3.23 16.16
CA VAL A 150 -12.81 3.95 15.06
C VAL A 150 -11.56 3.19 14.62
N GLU A 151 -10.71 2.74 15.56
CA GLU A 151 -9.52 1.93 15.22
C GLU A 151 -9.89 0.66 14.43
N VAL A 152 -10.97 -0.02 14.83
CA VAL A 152 -11.44 -1.23 14.14
C VAL A 152 -12.07 -0.90 12.79
N ASN A 153 -12.79 0.23 12.67
CA ASN A 153 -13.34 0.69 11.38
C ASN A 153 -12.23 0.98 10.37
N GLU A 154 -11.12 1.53 10.82
CA GLU A 154 -9.96 1.84 9.97
C GLU A 154 -9.10 0.60 9.65
N ASN A 155 -9.21 -0.45 10.46
CA ASN A 155 -8.43 -1.67 10.25
C ASN A 155 -8.95 -2.45 9.02
N LEU A 156 -8.10 -2.56 8.00
CA LEU A 156 -8.42 -3.22 6.72
C LEU A 156 -8.50 -4.74 6.80
N GLU A 157 -7.91 -5.33 7.83
CA GLU A 157 -7.99 -6.78 8.07
C GLU A 157 -9.35 -7.19 8.67
N VAL A 158 -10.13 -6.20 9.14
CA VAL A 158 -11.44 -6.44 9.76
C VAL A 158 -12.55 -6.12 8.74
N HIS A 159 -13.31 -7.14 8.41
CA HIS A 159 -14.44 -7.06 7.49
C HIS A 159 -15.79 -7.07 8.24
N GLY A 160 -15.81 -7.46 9.50
CA GLY A 160 -16.98 -7.41 10.35
C GLY A 160 -16.64 -6.96 11.76
N LEU A 161 -17.48 -6.12 12.33
CA LEU A 161 -17.41 -5.66 13.72
C LEU A 161 -18.76 -5.92 14.40
N ILE A 162 -18.69 -6.53 15.58
CA ILE A 162 -19.84 -6.73 16.48
C ILE A 162 -19.57 -5.97 17.76
N VAL A 163 -20.50 -5.17 18.18
CA VAL A 163 -20.55 -4.63 19.52
C VAL A 163 -21.46 -5.54 20.33
N GLN A 164 -20.87 -6.34 21.23
CA GLN A 164 -21.62 -7.31 22.04
C GLN A 164 -22.49 -6.59 23.08
N LEU A 165 -23.80 -6.69 22.91
CA LEU A 165 -24.77 -6.13 23.84
C LEU A 165 -25.16 -7.17 24.92
N PRO A 166 -25.55 -6.71 26.13
CA PRO A 166 -25.52 -5.32 26.58
C PRO A 166 -24.11 -4.85 26.96
N LEU A 167 -23.89 -3.51 26.90
CA LEU A 167 -22.66 -2.88 27.38
C LEU A 167 -22.66 -2.88 28.93
N ASP A 168 -21.79 -3.66 29.55
CA ASP A 168 -21.68 -3.79 31.02
C ASP A 168 -20.59 -2.85 31.54
N SER A 169 -20.95 -1.58 31.69
CA SER A 169 -20.07 -0.54 32.24
C SER A 169 -20.71 0.11 33.47
N ILE A 170 -19.85 0.55 34.40
CA ILE A 170 -20.24 1.40 35.52
C ILE A 170 -20.50 2.86 35.11
N ASN A 171 -19.93 3.25 33.95
CA ASN A 171 -20.12 4.56 33.38
C ASN A 171 -21.35 4.56 32.45
N PRO A 172 -22.12 5.64 32.39
CA PRO A 172 -23.25 5.74 31.47
C PRO A 172 -22.75 5.69 30.02
N MET A 173 -23.44 4.88 29.22
CA MET A 173 -23.15 4.73 27.78
C MET A 173 -24.43 4.79 26.96
N ASP A 174 -24.41 5.57 25.90
CA ASP A 174 -25.46 5.54 24.89
C ASP A 174 -25.23 4.38 23.93
N THR A 175 -25.97 3.29 24.13
CA THR A 175 -25.86 2.08 23.27
C THR A 175 -26.14 2.39 21.81
N GLU A 176 -27.01 3.34 21.51
CA GLU A 176 -27.37 3.70 20.14
C GLU A 176 -26.23 4.49 19.46
N LYS A 177 -25.62 5.41 20.18
CA LYS A 177 -24.44 6.15 19.71
C LYS A 177 -23.27 5.18 19.44
N VAL A 178 -23.01 4.24 20.35
CA VAL A 178 -21.95 3.25 20.25
C VAL A 178 -22.18 2.31 19.05
N THR A 179 -23.41 1.78 18.88
CA THR A 179 -23.71 0.89 17.76
C THR A 179 -23.68 1.60 16.41
N ASN A 180 -24.12 2.86 16.33
CA ASN A 180 -24.07 3.67 15.12
C ASN A 180 -22.65 4.17 14.75
N ALA A 181 -21.68 4.07 15.66
CA ALA A 181 -20.28 4.37 15.36
C ALA A 181 -19.61 3.28 14.50
N VAL A 182 -20.21 2.10 14.38
CA VAL A 182 -19.73 1.03 13.49
C VAL A 182 -19.94 1.44 12.04
N ALA A 183 -18.92 1.27 11.20
CA ALA A 183 -19.02 1.54 9.77
C ALA A 183 -20.09 0.62 9.14
N PRO A 184 -21.06 1.14 8.37
CA PRO A 184 -22.16 0.35 7.83
C PRO A 184 -21.74 -0.87 7.01
N GLU A 185 -20.61 -0.77 6.32
CA GLU A 185 -19.99 -1.86 5.56
C GLU A 185 -19.34 -2.95 6.42
N LYS A 186 -19.08 -2.66 7.71
CA LYS A 186 -18.55 -3.62 8.70
C LYS A 186 -19.58 -4.04 9.75
N ASP A 187 -20.77 -3.45 9.72
CA ASP A 187 -21.89 -3.76 10.61
C ASP A 187 -22.55 -5.10 10.24
N VAL A 188 -21.85 -6.17 10.48
CA VAL A 188 -22.31 -7.54 10.14
C VAL A 188 -23.44 -8.03 11.04
N ASP A 189 -23.75 -7.33 12.11
CA ASP A 189 -24.90 -7.59 12.99
C ASP A 189 -26.18 -6.86 12.50
N GLY A 190 -26.02 -5.87 11.60
CA GLY A 190 -27.11 -5.14 10.95
C GLY A 190 -27.86 -4.19 11.88
N LEU A 191 -27.18 -3.60 12.88
CA LEU A 191 -27.80 -2.80 13.94
C LEU A 191 -27.69 -1.29 13.73
N THR A 192 -26.86 -0.82 12.80
CA THR A 192 -26.72 0.61 12.51
C THR A 192 -27.99 1.17 11.88
N SER A 193 -28.27 2.44 12.17
CA SER A 193 -29.44 3.15 11.60
C SER A 193 -29.45 3.13 10.05
N ILE A 194 -28.28 3.10 9.43
CA ILE A 194 -28.15 3.03 7.96
C ILE A 194 -28.61 1.67 7.45
N ASN A 195 -28.15 0.55 8.01
CA ASN A 195 -28.56 -0.78 7.59
C ASN A 195 -30.05 -1.03 7.94
N ALA A 196 -30.51 -0.59 9.11
CA ALA A 196 -31.91 -0.66 9.50
C ALA A 196 -32.83 0.16 8.56
N GLY A 197 -32.41 1.37 8.19
CA GLY A 197 -33.13 2.19 7.22
C GLY A 197 -33.23 1.58 5.84
N LYS A 198 -32.16 0.98 5.33
CA LYS A 198 -32.16 0.25 4.06
C LYS A 198 -33.10 -0.97 4.11
N LEU A 199 -33.05 -1.74 5.21
CA LEU A 199 -33.95 -2.89 5.42
C LEU A 199 -35.41 -2.45 5.39
N SER A 200 -35.79 -1.40 6.14
CA SER A 200 -37.14 -0.90 6.21
C SER A 200 -37.64 -0.38 4.85
N ARG A 201 -36.76 0.11 3.98
CA ARG A 201 -37.07 0.52 2.60
C ARG A 201 -37.11 -0.62 1.59
N GLY A 202 -36.67 -1.82 1.95
CA GLY A 202 -36.64 -2.97 1.07
C GLY A 202 -35.37 -3.08 0.22
N ASP A 203 -34.31 -2.31 0.53
CA ASP A 203 -33.02 -2.34 -0.16
C ASP A 203 -32.19 -3.56 0.33
N LEU A 204 -32.77 -4.76 0.26
CA LEU A 204 -32.22 -5.99 0.87
C LEU A 204 -30.89 -6.45 0.26
N GLY A 205 -30.56 -6.04 -0.96
CA GLY A 205 -29.31 -6.40 -1.63
C GLY A 205 -28.09 -5.60 -1.13
N ASP A 206 -28.32 -4.42 -0.54
CA ASP A 206 -27.26 -3.47 -0.17
C ASP A 206 -27.18 -3.19 1.33
N CYS A 207 -27.91 -3.93 2.18
CA CYS A 207 -27.81 -3.85 3.63
C CYS A 207 -27.30 -5.14 4.25
N PHE A 208 -26.86 -5.07 5.52
CA PHE A 208 -26.70 -6.24 6.36
C PHE A 208 -28.00 -6.44 7.14
N ILE A 209 -28.60 -7.61 6.96
CA ILE A 209 -29.81 -7.99 7.65
C ILE A 209 -29.42 -8.50 9.04
N PRO A 210 -30.11 -8.09 10.13
CA PRO A 210 -29.84 -8.60 11.47
C PRO A 210 -29.87 -10.13 11.51
N CYS A 211 -28.88 -10.70 12.22
CA CYS A 211 -28.55 -12.12 12.14
C CYS A 211 -29.71 -13.03 12.56
N THR A 212 -30.45 -12.69 13.64
CA THR A 212 -31.57 -13.48 14.15
C THR A 212 -32.75 -13.50 13.17
N PRO A 213 -33.28 -12.36 12.67
CA PRO A 213 -34.32 -12.35 11.63
C PRO A 213 -33.92 -13.06 10.35
N LYS A 214 -32.68 -12.87 9.88
CA LYS A 214 -32.14 -13.59 8.71
C LYS A 214 -32.17 -15.10 8.92
N GLY A 215 -31.81 -15.56 10.12
CA GLY A 215 -31.88 -16.97 10.53
C GLY A 215 -33.31 -17.49 10.58
N CYS A 216 -34.28 -16.71 11.07
CA CYS A 216 -35.69 -17.07 11.10
C CYS A 216 -36.24 -17.25 9.66
N MET A 217 -35.95 -16.33 8.75
CA MET A 217 -36.36 -16.48 7.35
C MET A 217 -35.78 -17.73 6.70
N LYS A 218 -34.52 -18.08 7.02
CA LYS A 218 -33.89 -19.31 6.54
C LYS A 218 -34.56 -20.56 7.07
N LEU A 219 -34.98 -20.57 8.35
CA LEU A 219 -35.72 -21.66 8.94
C LEU A 219 -37.14 -21.77 8.36
N ILE A 220 -37.83 -20.64 8.11
CA ILE A 220 -39.13 -20.62 7.42
C ILE A 220 -38.99 -21.23 6.01
N SER A 221 -37.95 -20.86 5.27
CA SER A 221 -37.73 -21.41 3.94
C SER A 221 -37.52 -22.95 3.92
N GLN A 222 -36.97 -23.52 5.00
CA GLN A 222 -36.77 -24.96 5.17
C GLN A 222 -38.09 -25.74 5.28
N THR A 223 -39.18 -25.08 5.70
CA THR A 223 -40.51 -25.72 5.79
C THR A 223 -41.15 -25.93 4.43
N GLY A 224 -40.63 -25.32 3.36
CA GLY A 224 -41.26 -25.31 2.03
C GLY A 224 -42.51 -24.41 1.96
N THR A 225 -42.89 -23.72 3.04
CA THR A 225 -44.04 -22.83 3.07
C THR A 225 -43.74 -21.53 2.33
N SER A 226 -44.53 -21.16 1.34
CA SER A 226 -44.45 -19.84 0.70
C SER A 226 -44.85 -18.75 1.70
N VAL A 227 -44.03 -17.73 1.87
CA VAL A 227 -44.34 -16.58 2.71
C VAL A 227 -45.33 -15.62 2.04
N ALA A 228 -45.27 -15.52 0.71
CA ALA A 228 -46.15 -14.62 -0.06
C ALA A 228 -47.65 -14.94 0.12
N GLY A 229 -48.43 -13.92 0.45
CA GLY A 229 -49.86 -14.00 0.66
C GLY A 229 -50.28 -14.66 1.99
N LYS A 230 -49.38 -14.93 2.91
CA LYS A 230 -49.65 -15.50 4.23
C LYS A 230 -49.86 -14.42 5.29
N ASN A 231 -50.65 -14.75 6.31
CA ASN A 231 -50.77 -13.93 7.50
C ASN A 231 -49.59 -14.28 8.42
N ALA A 232 -48.68 -13.34 8.65
CA ALA A 232 -47.59 -13.49 9.58
C ALA A 232 -47.84 -12.64 10.82
N VAL A 233 -47.56 -13.24 12.00
CA VAL A 233 -47.65 -12.54 13.28
C VAL A 233 -46.28 -12.55 13.94
N VAL A 234 -45.80 -11.39 14.31
CA VAL A 234 -44.53 -11.19 15.04
C VAL A 234 -44.87 -10.68 16.44
N ILE A 235 -44.49 -11.46 17.46
CA ILE A 235 -44.61 -11.05 18.84
C ILE A 235 -43.28 -10.50 19.35
N GLY A 236 -43.22 -9.21 19.60
CA GLY A 236 -42.06 -8.44 19.96
C GLY A 236 -41.77 -7.33 18.97
N ARG A 237 -41.18 -6.22 19.46
CA ARG A 237 -40.80 -5.05 18.62
C ARG A 237 -39.43 -4.52 18.89
N SER A 238 -38.55 -5.40 19.35
CA SER A 238 -37.14 -5.04 19.58
C SER A 238 -36.44 -4.64 18.27
N LYS A 239 -35.49 -3.71 18.35
CA LYS A 239 -34.68 -3.27 17.19
C LYS A 239 -33.82 -4.40 16.61
N ILE A 240 -33.58 -5.46 17.41
CA ILE A 240 -32.70 -6.59 17.06
C ILE A 240 -33.46 -7.73 16.41
N VAL A 241 -34.71 -7.98 16.79
CA VAL A 241 -35.50 -9.13 16.30
C VAL A 241 -36.84 -8.70 15.73
N GLY A 242 -37.71 -8.07 16.52
CA GLY A 242 -39.12 -7.87 16.17
C GLY A 242 -39.34 -6.93 14.99
N ALA A 243 -38.77 -5.72 15.00
CA ALA A 243 -38.91 -4.76 13.94
C ALA A 243 -38.28 -5.27 12.62
N PRO A 244 -37.00 -5.75 12.57
CA PRO A 244 -36.44 -6.28 11.34
C PRO A 244 -37.12 -7.57 10.85
N MET A 245 -37.76 -8.34 11.72
CA MET A 245 -38.54 -9.50 11.30
C MET A 245 -39.85 -9.10 10.61
N HIS A 246 -40.51 -8.05 11.12
CA HIS A 246 -41.65 -7.43 10.45
C HIS A 246 -41.31 -7.01 9.02
N ASP A 247 -40.23 -6.24 8.87
CA ASP A 247 -39.79 -5.73 7.57
C ASP A 247 -39.48 -6.88 6.58
N LEU A 248 -38.73 -7.91 7.03
CA LEU A 248 -38.41 -9.06 6.16
C LEU A 248 -39.64 -9.84 5.69
N LEU A 249 -40.60 -10.07 6.56
CA LEU A 249 -41.85 -10.74 6.19
C LEU A 249 -42.71 -9.88 5.24
N LEU A 250 -42.75 -8.55 5.50
CA LEU A 250 -43.45 -7.59 4.63
C LEU A 250 -42.85 -7.59 3.23
N TRP A 251 -41.54 -7.45 3.12
CA TRP A 251 -40.83 -7.48 1.82
C TRP A 251 -40.81 -8.88 1.16
N SER A 252 -41.16 -9.91 1.94
CA SER A 252 -41.45 -11.25 1.39
C SER A 252 -42.91 -11.44 0.99
N HIS A 253 -43.67 -10.36 0.91
CA HIS A 253 -45.09 -10.31 0.48
C HIS A 253 -46.08 -10.99 1.45
N ALA A 254 -45.80 -11.05 2.74
CA ALA A 254 -46.75 -11.44 3.76
C ALA A 254 -47.62 -10.24 4.23
N THR A 255 -48.82 -10.54 4.72
CA THR A 255 -49.56 -9.58 5.57
C THR A 255 -49.07 -9.72 6.98
N VAL A 256 -48.42 -8.68 7.54
CA VAL A 256 -47.73 -8.78 8.81
C VAL A 256 -48.45 -8.02 9.92
N THR A 257 -48.72 -8.69 11.06
CA THR A 257 -49.23 -8.10 12.31
C THR A 257 -48.11 -8.16 13.36
N THR A 258 -47.70 -7.00 13.90
CA THR A 258 -46.77 -6.92 15.02
C THR A 258 -47.48 -6.74 16.34
N CYS A 259 -47.30 -7.70 17.25
CA CYS A 259 -47.89 -7.68 18.62
C CYS A 259 -46.84 -7.31 19.65
N HIS A 260 -47.26 -6.63 20.73
CA HIS A 260 -46.41 -6.20 21.82
C HIS A 260 -47.19 -6.10 23.14
N SER A 261 -46.53 -5.72 24.22
CA SER A 261 -47.12 -5.67 25.58
C SER A 261 -48.38 -4.81 25.74
N LYS A 262 -48.78 -4.02 24.75
CA LYS A 262 -50.00 -3.23 24.74
C LYS A 262 -51.02 -3.75 23.73
N THR A 263 -50.78 -4.89 23.10
CA THR A 263 -51.72 -5.52 22.18
C THR A 263 -52.84 -6.17 22.98
N THR A 264 -54.09 -5.82 22.64
CA THR A 264 -55.29 -6.48 23.18
C THR A 264 -55.54 -7.78 22.39
N ASP A 265 -56.16 -8.77 23.00
CA ASP A 265 -56.53 -10.06 22.37
C ASP A 265 -55.40 -10.77 21.65
N LEU A 266 -54.21 -10.86 22.30
CA LEU A 266 -53.02 -11.49 21.74
C LEU A 266 -53.31 -12.92 21.23
N ALA A 267 -54.11 -13.70 21.93
CA ALA A 267 -54.49 -15.05 21.52
C ALA A 267 -55.26 -15.07 20.17
N ALA A 268 -56.17 -14.09 19.99
CA ALA A 268 -56.93 -13.97 18.72
C ALA A 268 -56.04 -13.57 17.56
N GLN A 269 -55.01 -12.72 17.80
CA GLN A 269 -54.02 -12.39 16.76
C GLN A 269 -53.18 -13.61 16.38
N VAL A 270 -52.68 -14.35 17.37
CA VAL A 270 -51.90 -15.59 17.14
C VAL A 270 -52.70 -16.62 16.39
N GLY A 271 -54.01 -16.76 16.66
CA GLY A 271 -54.91 -17.70 15.98
C GLY A 271 -55.11 -17.45 14.51
N ARG A 272 -54.76 -16.27 13.98
CA ARG A 272 -54.78 -15.94 12.53
C ARG A 272 -53.50 -16.26 11.79
N ALA A 273 -52.43 -16.56 12.53
CA ALA A 273 -51.08 -16.67 11.96
C ALA A 273 -50.87 -17.95 11.18
N ASP A 274 -50.58 -17.86 9.88
CA ASP A 274 -49.97 -18.96 9.11
C ASP A 274 -48.52 -19.13 9.50
N ILE A 275 -47.83 -17.99 9.80
CA ILE A 275 -46.43 -17.93 10.26
C ILE A 275 -46.42 -17.09 11.53
N LEU A 276 -45.92 -17.69 12.62
CA LEU A 276 -45.77 -17.04 13.90
C LEU A 276 -44.30 -16.97 14.28
N VAL A 277 -43.79 -15.75 14.56
CA VAL A 277 -42.45 -15.53 15.09
C VAL A 277 -42.55 -14.87 16.43
N VAL A 278 -41.92 -15.50 17.46
CA VAL A 278 -42.07 -15.06 18.86
C VAL A 278 -40.70 -14.65 19.40
N GLY A 279 -40.57 -13.40 19.84
CA GLY A 279 -39.38 -12.82 20.48
C GLY A 279 -39.77 -11.80 21.56
N ALA A 280 -40.55 -12.29 22.56
CA ALA A 280 -41.08 -11.49 23.69
C ALA A 280 -40.17 -11.51 24.95
N GLY A 281 -39.32 -12.52 25.08
CA GLY A 281 -38.50 -12.76 26.26
C GLY A 281 -39.33 -13.17 27.52
N MET A 282 -40.42 -13.90 27.28
CA MET A 282 -41.32 -14.36 28.34
C MET A 282 -41.52 -15.86 28.23
N ALA A 283 -41.00 -16.60 29.23
CA ALA A 283 -40.99 -18.06 29.23
C ALA A 283 -42.38 -18.65 28.99
N GLU A 284 -42.48 -19.48 27.96
CA GLU A 284 -43.67 -20.30 27.62
C GLU A 284 -45.00 -19.51 27.56
N MET A 285 -44.95 -18.23 27.19
CA MET A 285 -46.10 -17.30 27.12
C MET A 285 -47.14 -17.77 26.09
N VAL A 286 -46.76 -18.18 24.91
CA VAL A 286 -47.64 -18.60 23.83
C VAL A 286 -48.05 -20.06 24.02
N LYS A 287 -49.33 -20.33 24.19
CA LYS A 287 -49.89 -21.67 24.37
C LYS A 287 -50.32 -22.29 23.06
N GLY A 288 -50.25 -23.62 22.96
CA GLY A 288 -50.64 -24.36 21.75
C GLY A 288 -52.10 -24.12 21.33
N GLU A 289 -52.99 -23.88 22.28
CA GLU A 289 -54.42 -23.59 22.07
C GLU A 289 -54.66 -22.30 21.25
N TRP A 290 -53.71 -21.34 21.33
CA TRP A 290 -53.79 -20.10 20.55
C TRP A 290 -53.42 -20.27 19.07
N LEU A 291 -52.70 -21.32 18.73
CA LEU A 291 -52.13 -21.53 17.39
C LEU A 291 -53.21 -21.92 16.38
N LYS A 292 -53.09 -21.38 15.19
CA LYS A 292 -53.75 -21.91 14.00
C LYS A 292 -53.20 -23.32 13.67
N GLU A 293 -54.08 -24.26 13.38
CA GLU A 293 -53.67 -25.58 12.98
C GLU A 293 -52.78 -25.58 11.72
N GLY A 294 -51.66 -26.26 11.76
CA GLY A 294 -50.71 -26.29 10.67
C GLY A 294 -49.80 -25.08 10.56
N ALA A 295 -49.85 -24.11 11.50
CA ALA A 295 -49.00 -22.93 11.47
C ALA A 295 -47.48 -23.26 11.56
N VAL A 296 -46.65 -22.39 10.95
CA VAL A 296 -45.18 -22.40 11.12
C VAL A 296 -44.83 -21.55 12.33
N VAL A 297 -44.22 -22.13 13.35
CA VAL A 297 -43.87 -21.47 14.60
C VAL A 297 -42.35 -21.37 14.76
N ILE A 298 -41.85 -20.15 14.81
CA ILE A 298 -40.43 -19.82 15.01
C ILE A 298 -40.28 -19.13 16.36
N ASP A 299 -39.67 -19.83 17.31
CA ASP A 299 -39.45 -19.35 18.67
C ASP A 299 -38.03 -18.80 18.83
N CYS A 300 -37.89 -17.48 19.02
CA CYS A 300 -36.65 -16.76 19.26
C CYS A 300 -36.33 -16.57 20.76
N GLY A 301 -37.22 -17.03 21.66
CA GLY A 301 -37.07 -16.88 23.11
C GLY A 301 -35.92 -17.73 23.65
N ILE A 302 -35.23 -17.16 24.64
CA ILE A 302 -34.18 -17.85 25.44
C ILE A 302 -34.41 -17.43 26.87
N ASN A 303 -35.12 -18.26 27.63
CA ASN A 303 -35.45 -18.00 29.03
C ASN A 303 -34.88 -19.11 29.89
N HIS A 304 -34.41 -18.74 31.08
CA HIS A 304 -33.94 -19.71 32.09
C HIS A 304 -35.00 -19.87 33.17
N ILE A 305 -35.49 -21.06 33.35
CA ILE A 305 -36.42 -21.40 34.43
C ILE A 305 -35.79 -22.40 35.40
N PRO A 306 -36.12 -22.35 36.69
CA PRO A 306 -35.61 -23.32 37.66
C PRO A 306 -35.97 -24.76 37.26
N ASP A 307 -35.02 -25.69 37.43
CA ASP A 307 -35.19 -27.10 37.14
C ASP A 307 -34.16 -27.91 37.94
N ASP A 308 -34.64 -28.48 39.06
CA ASP A 308 -33.82 -29.26 39.98
C ASP A 308 -33.25 -30.53 39.38
N SER A 309 -33.73 -30.97 38.19
CA SER A 309 -33.19 -32.13 37.48
C SER A 309 -31.88 -31.84 36.74
N LYS A 310 -31.49 -30.59 36.65
CA LYS A 310 -30.29 -30.15 35.94
C LYS A 310 -29.15 -29.81 36.89
N ALA A 311 -27.92 -30.17 36.51
CA ALA A 311 -26.72 -29.95 37.34
C ALA A 311 -26.48 -28.46 37.67
N ASN A 312 -26.96 -27.54 36.84
CA ASN A 312 -26.87 -26.09 37.04
C ASN A 312 -28.17 -25.50 37.62
N GLY A 313 -29.17 -26.32 38.05
CA GLY A 313 -30.43 -25.87 38.63
C GLY A 313 -31.35 -25.13 37.63
N MET A 314 -31.05 -25.04 36.35
CA MET A 314 -31.79 -24.22 35.37
C MET A 314 -32.02 -24.97 34.04
N ARG A 315 -33.18 -24.75 33.43
CA ARG A 315 -33.55 -25.23 32.12
C ARG A 315 -33.82 -24.06 31.19
N VAL A 316 -33.28 -24.18 29.94
CA VAL A 316 -33.54 -23.20 28.88
C VAL A 316 -34.86 -23.56 28.20
N VAL A 317 -35.77 -22.60 28.08
CA VAL A 317 -37.04 -22.71 27.35
C VAL A 317 -37.26 -21.50 26.45
N GLY A 318 -38.13 -21.65 25.44
CA GLY A 318 -38.54 -20.58 24.57
C GLY A 318 -39.69 -19.70 25.14
N ASP A 319 -40.18 -18.82 24.30
CA ASP A 319 -41.36 -18.00 24.57
C ASP A 319 -42.66 -18.77 24.24
N VAL A 320 -42.56 -19.90 23.57
CA VAL A 320 -43.67 -20.77 23.20
C VAL A 320 -43.66 -22.00 24.09
N HIS A 321 -44.82 -22.35 24.67
CA HIS A 321 -44.97 -23.61 25.39
C HIS A 321 -44.88 -24.79 24.45
N TYR A 322 -43.65 -25.29 24.26
CA TYR A 322 -43.28 -26.26 23.23
C TYR A 322 -44.13 -27.54 23.23
N PRO A 323 -44.47 -28.18 24.38
CA PRO A 323 -45.27 -29.39 24.38
C PRO A 323 -46.64 -29.24 23.74
N SER A 324 -47.40 -28.17 24.14
CA SER A 324 -48.76 -27.97 23.59
C SER A 324 -48.70 -27.40 22.15
N ALA A 325 -47.71 -26.60 21.81
CA ALA A 325 -47.58 -26.03 20.49
C ALA A 325 -47.22 -27.12 19.45
N LYS A 326 -46.44 -28.13 19.81
CA LYS A 326 -46.06 -29.25 18.98
C LYS A 326 -47.28 -30.10 18.51
N GLU A 327 -48.36 -30.08 19.24
CA GLU A 327 -49.62 -30.80 18.89
C GLU A 327 -50.44 -30.07 17.82
N LYS A 328 -50.25 -28.75 17.64
CA LYS A 328 -51.08 -27.91 16.78
C LYS A 328 -50.35 -27.36 15.56
N ALA A 329 -49.08 -27.02 15.74
CA ALA A 329 -48.27 -26.47 14.69
C ALA A 329 -47.99 -27.51 13.57
N GLY A 330 -47.82 -27.05 12.34
CA GLY A 330 -47.27 -27.85 11.23
C GLY A 330 -45.77 -27.99 11.31
N PHE A 331 -45.10 -26.87 11.69
CA PHE A 331 -43.66 -26.78 11.88
C PHE A 331 -43.33 -25.97 13.12
N ILE A 332 -42.33 -26.38 13.88
CA ILE A 332 -41.88 -25.69 15.09
C ILE A 332 -40.38 -25.77 15.28
N THR A 333 -39.77 -24.70 15.73
CA THR A 333 -38.36 -24.69 16.16
C THR A 333 -38.24 -25.14 17.63
N PRO A 334 -37.25 -25.98 17.98
CA PRO A 334 -36.95 -26.33 19.37
C PRO A 334 -36.17 -25.23 20.07
N VAL A 335 -36.31 -25.09 21.37
CA VAL A 335 -35.44 -24.26 22.21
C VAL A 335 -34.93 -25.16 23.36
N PRO A 336 -33.59 -25.38 23.46
CA PRO A 336 -32.50 -24.92 22.56
C PRO A 336 -32.41 -25.68 21.26
N GLY A 337 -31.63 -25.15 20.29
CA GLY A 337 -31.31 -25.82 19.04
C GLY A 337 -32.10 -25.35 17.80
N GLY A 338 -32.96 -24.33 17.95
CA GLY A 338 -33.68 -23.66 16.86
C GLY A 338 -32.95 -22.40 16.34
N VAL A 339 -33.43 -21.23 16.73
CA VAL A 339 -32.95 -19.94 16.18
C VAL A 339 -31.52 -19.57 16.61
N GLY A 340 -31.11 -19.88 17.86
CA GLY A 340 -29.78 -19.51 18.37
C GLY A 340 -28.60 -19.94 17.47
N PRO A 341 -28.48 -21.24 17.10
CA PRO A 341 -27.42 -21.70 16.19
C PRO A 341 -27.44 -20.98 14.82
N MET A 342 -28.63 -20.62 14.34
CA MET A 342 -28.78 -19.90 13.06
C MET A 342 -28.28 -18.46 13.16
N THR A 343 -28.48 -17.78 14.30
CA THR A 343 -27.96 -16.43 14.52
C THR A 343 -26.43 -16.39 14.31
N VAL A 344 -25.71 -17.36 14.87
CA VAL A 344 -24.25 -17.46 14.69
C VAL A 344 -23.87 -17.77 13.24
N ALA A 345 -24.60 -18.68 12.57
CA ALA A 345 -24.33 -19.00 11.17
C ALA A 345 -24.59 -17.82 10.23
N MET A 346 -25.63 -17.01 10.45
CA MET A 346 -25.93 -15.83 9.65
C MET A 346 -24.92 -14.70 9.90
N LEU A 347 -24.37 -14.59 11.09
CA LEU A 347 -23.28 -13.70 11.39
C LEU A 347 -22.02 -14.05 10.55
N MET A 348 -21.66 -15.33 10.49
CA MET A 348 -20.56 -15.78 9.64
C MET A 348 -20.85 -15.49 8.16
N GLU A 349 -22.09 -15.70 7.72
CA GLU A 349 -22.52 -15.38 6.34
C GLU A 349 -22.41 -13.89 6.04
N ASN A 350 -22.86 -13.00 6.95
CA ASN A 350 -22.71 -11.56 6.80
C ASN A 350 -21.22 -11.15 6.73
N THR A 351 -20.36 -11.75 7.57
CA THR A 351 -18.90 -11.47 7.57
C THR A 351 -18.26 -11.90 6.25
N VAL A 352 -18.59 -13.08 5.74
CA VAL A 352 -18.10 -13.54 4.43
C VAL A 352 -18.65 -12.67 3.30
N GLN A 353 -19.92 -12.24 3.40
CA GLN A 353 -20.51 -11.32 2.42
C GLN A 353 -19.83 -9.95 2.43
N SER A 354 -19.50 -9.40 3.62
CA SER A 354 -18.71 -8.18 3.74
C SER A 354 -17.33 -8.34 3.10
N ALA A 355 -16.63 -9.42 3.39
CA ALA A 355 -15.35 -9.73 2.78
C ALA A 355 -15.45 -9.89 1.24
N LYS A 356 -16.52 -10.52 0.72
CA LYS A 356 -16.79 -10.61 -0.73
C LYS A 356 -17.06 -9.22 -1.35
N ARG A 357 -17.80 -8.34 -0.65
CA ARG A 357 -18.01 -6.96 -1.10
C ARG A 357 -16.70 -6.18 -1.11
N PHE A 358 -15.88 -6.35 -0.07
CA PHE A 358 -14.54 -5.79 0.01
C PHE A 358 -13.68 -6.23 -1.19
N LEU A 359 -13.61 -7.53 -1.50
CA LEU A 359 -12.82 -8.06 -2.62
C LEU A 359 -13.34 -7.65 -3.99
N LYS A 360 -14.63 -7.31 -4.15
CA LYS A 360 -15.17 -6.77 -5.41
C LYS A 360 -14.70 -5.36 -5.69
N THR A 361 -14.56 -4.53 -4.66
CA THR A 361 -13.97 -3.20 -4.75
C THR A 361 -12.44 -3.25 -4.75
N TYR A 362 -11.89 -4.33 -4.25
CA TYR A 362 -10.47 -4.60 -4.11
C TYR A 362 -10.02 -5.64 -5.16
N GLN A 363 -9.90 -5.19 -6.43
CA GLN A 363 -9.33 -6.04 -7.48
C GLN A 363 -7.83 -5.72 -7.59
N PRO A 364 -6.92 -6.68 -7.34
CA PRO A 364 -5.50 -6.50 -7.60
C PRO A 364 -5.29 -6.06 -9.06
N GLY A 365 -4.57 -4.97 -9.27
CA GLY A 365 -4.34 -4.41 -10.60
C GLY A 365 -5.46 -3.53 -11.14
N LYS A 366 -6.61 -3.44 -10.49
CA LYS A 366 -7.61 -2.39 -10.79
C LYS A 366 -7.59 -1.34 -9.70
N TRP A 367 -7.07 -0.22 -10.07
CA TRP A 367 -7.09 0.97 -9.24
C TRP A 367 -8.48 1.57 -9.19
N ASN A 368 -8.88 2.02 -8.01
CA ASN A 368 -10.13 2.75 -7.80
C ASN A 368 -9.86 3.96 -6.90
N ILE A 369 -9.05 4.88 -7.42
CA ILE A 369 -8.66 6.08 -6.67
C ILE A 369 -9.73 7.14 -6.80
N SER A 370 -10.20 7.65 -5.68
CA SER A 370 -11.00 8.88 -5.63
C SER A 370 -10.08 10.09 -5.55
N TYR A 371 -9.88 10.76 -6.67
CA TYR A 371 -9.03 11.96 -6.72
C TYR A 371 -9.73 13.17 -6.09
N ALA A 372 -8.94 14.01 -5.43
CA ALA A 372 -9.40 15.28 -4.87
C ALA A 372 -9.40 16.37 -5.96
N LYS A 373 -10.39 17.24 -5.96
CA LYS A 373 -10.45 18.38 -6.87
C LYS A 373 -9.79 19.59 -6.22
N LEU A 374 -8.73 20.10 -6.84
CA LEU A 374 -8.06 21.32 -6.42
C LEU A 374 -8.92 22.55 -6.73
N LYS A 375 -8.74 23.58 -5.90
CA LYS A 375 -9.29 24.93 -6.11
C LYS A 375 -8.15 25.95 -5.99
N PRO A 376 -7.36 26.15 -7.06
CA PRO A 376 -6.24 27.08 -7.02
C PRO A 376 -6.69 28.49 -6.65
N GLN A 377 -5.96 29.15 -5.77
CA GLN A 377 -6.21 30.53 -5.30
C GLN A 377 -5.29 31.51 -6.04
N LYS A 378 -5.81 32.74 -6.25
CA LYS A 378 -5.03 33.87 -6.80
C LYS A 378 -5.20 35.09 -5.87
N PRO A 379 -4.11 35.74 -5.36
CA PRO A 379 -2.71 35.32 -5.52
C PRO A 379 -2.44 33.96 -4.82
N GLN A 380 -1.40 33.28 -5.26
CA GLN A 380 -1.07 31.98 -4.72
C GLN A 380 -0.53 32.10 -3.29
N PRO A 381 -1.04 31.28 -2.35
CA PRO A 381 -0.49 31.17 -1.00
C PRO A 381 0.91 30.53 -1.00
N SER A 382 1.59 30.54 0.16
CA SER A 382 2.84 29.80 0.32
C SER A 382 2.62 28.28 0.22
N ASP A 383 3.67 27.53 -0.15
CA ASP A 383 3.63 26.09 -0.28
C ASP A 383 3.10 25.40 1.00
N ALA A 384 3.51 25.88 2.18
CA ALA A 384 3.02 25.40 3.46
C ALA A 384 1.51 25.67 3.65
N ALA A 385 1.05 26.89 3.33
CA ALA A 385 -0.37 27.22 3.43
C ALA A 385 -1.23 26.41 2.46
N ILE A 386 -0.72 26.14 1.26
CA ILE A 386 -1.37 25.25 0.28
C ILE A 386 -1.45 23.82 0.85
N ALA A 387 -0.35 23.27 1.37
CA ALA A 387 -0.31 21.93 1.94
C ALA A 387 -1.31 21.76 3.11
N HIS A 388 -1.37 22.73 4.03
CA HIS A 388 -2.28 22.72 5.18
C HIS A 388 -3.76 22.92 4.81
N SER A 389 -4.06 23.47 3.64
CA SER A 389 -5.44 23.63 3.18
C SER A 389 -6.11 22.31 2.80
N PHE A 390 -5.37 21.22 2.78
CA PHE A 390 -5.83 19.92 2.32
C PHE A 390 -5.78 18.87 3.43
N THR A 391 -6.86 18.04 3.54
CA THR A 391 -6.87 16.87 4.43
C THR A 391 -6.50 15.63 3.62
N PRO A 392 -5.37 14.98 3.91
CA PRO A 392 -4.97 13.73 3.25
C PRO A 392 -5.98 12.63 3.49
N LYS A 393 -6.16 11.73 2.53
CA LYS A 393 -6.83 10.44 2.79
C LYS A 393 -6.01 9.63 3.78
N THR A 394 -6.68 8.78 4.57
CA THR A 394 -5.95 7.80 5.39
C THR A 394 -5.13 6.89 4.49
N ILE A 395 -3.91 6.58 4.93
CA ILE A 395 -2.98 5.79 4.13
C ILE A 395 -3.50 4.38 3.86
N GLY A 396 -4.26 3.82 4.79
CA GLY A 396 -4.93 2.54 4.61
C GLY A 396 -5.99 2.56 3.50
N ARG A 397 -6.67 3.70 3.30
CA ARG A 397 -7.58 3.88 2.16
C ARG A 397 -6.81 3.96 0.85
N LEU A 398 -5.74 4.75 0.79
CA LEU A 398 -4.91 4.86 -0.40
C LEU A 398 -4.29 3.51 -0.78
N ALA A 399 -3.75 2.77 0.19
CA ALA A 399 -3.18 1.43 -0.04
C ALA A 399 -4.21 0.49 -0.70
N ARG A 400 -5.47 0.52 -0.25
CA ARG A 400 -6.56 -0.21 -0.88
C ARG A 400 -6.83 0.24 -2.31
N GLU A 401 -6.91 1.55 -2.51
CA GLU A 401 -7.20 2.16 -3.80
C GLU A 401 -6.15 1.78 -4.87
N VAL A 402 -4.89 1.51 -4.46
CA VAL A 402 -3.80 1.06 -5.35
C VAL A 402 -3.59 -0.46 -5.38
N GLY A 403 -4.43 -1.24 -4.71
CA GLY A 403 -4.38 -2.69 -4.77
C GLY A 403 -3.34 -3.37 -3.87
N LEU A 404 -2.87 -2.71 -2.81
CA LEU A 404 -2.05 -3.32 -1.76
C LEU A 404 -2.92 -4.03 -0.72
N PHE A 405 -2.45 -5.17 -0.21
CA PHE A 405 -3.08 -5.89 0.90
C PHE A 405 -2.71 -5.27 2.25
N SER A 406 -3.56 -5.46 3.25
CA SER A 406 -3.32 -4.92 4.60
C SER A 406 -2.02 -5.42 5.21
N GLU A 407 -1.72 -6.71 5.01
CA GLU A 407 -0.50 -7.35 5.50
C GLU A 407 0.76 -6.88 4.75
N GLU A 408 0.61 -6.22 3.61
CA GLU A 408 1.71 -5.64 2.84
C GLU A 408 2.04 -4.21 3.24
N VAL A 409 1.26 -3.63 4.17
CA VAL A 409 1.34 -2.23 4.56
C VAL A 409 1.53 -2.11 6.06
N GLU A 410 2.57 -1.41 6.48
CA GLU A 410 2.87 -1.08 7.88
C GLU A 410 2.58 0.41 8.12
N PRO A 411 1.44 0.79 8.74
CA PRO A 411 1.10 2.19 8.96
C PRO A 411 2.07 2.88 9.95
N TYR A 412 2.47 4.08 9.60
CA TYR A 412 3.20 5.02 10.46
C TYR A 412 2.34 6.27 10.63
N GLY A 413 1.41 6.23 11.57
CA GLY A 413 0.34 7.22 11.69
C GLY A 413 -0.77 6.98 10.65
N THR A 414 -1.54 8.04 10.34
CA THR A 414 -2.71 7.96 9.46
C THR A 414 -2.43 8.30 7.99
N THR A 415 -1.30 8.93 7.71
CA THR A 415 -0.97 9.56 6.41
C THR A 415 0.18 8.92 5.67
N ARG A 416 0.95 8.04 6.33
CA ARG A 416 2.13 7.38 5.78
C ARG A 416 2.17 5.89 6.16
N ALA A 417 2.74 5.05 5.28
CA ALA A 417 3.01 3.65 5.59
C ALA A 417 4.28 3.15 4.89
N LYS A 418 4.94 2.15 5.47
CA LYS A 418 5.96 1.37 4.80
C LYS A 418 5.32 0.21 4.05
N VAL A 419 5.75 -0.03 2.79
CA VAL A 419 5.27 -1.15 1.98
C VAL A 419 6.27 -2.30 2.10
N ARG A 420 5.78 -3.45 2.53
CA ARG A 420 6.58 -4.68 2.71
C ARG A 420 7.01 -5.25 1.37
N LEU A 421 8.18 -5.86 1.34
CA LEU A 421 8.74 -6.44 0.11
C LEU A 421 8.00 -7.70 -0.35
N GLU A 422 7.17 -8.30 0.48
CA GLU A 422 6.27 -9.41 0.14
C GLU A 422 5.28 -9.02 -0.97
N ALA A 423 4.91 -7.73 -1.07
CA ALA A 423 4.11 -7.20 -2.17
C ALA A 423 4.76 -7.48 -3.54
N LEU A 424 6.09 -7.32 -3.65
CA LEU A 424 6.82 -7.62 -4.87
C LEU A 424 6.78 -9.11 -5.24
N ASN A 425 6.83 -10.00 -4.24
CA ASN A 425 6.71 -11.45 -4.46
C ASN A 425 5.33 -11.83 -5.00
N ARG A 426 4.25 -11.24 -4.45
CA ARG A 426 2.88 -11.44 -4.93
C ARG A 426 2.70 -10.93 -6.35
N LEU A 427 3.26 -9.76 -6.64
CA LEU A 427 3.11 -9.08 -7.92
C LEU A 427 4.10 -9.58 -9.00
N LYS A 428 4.94 -10.58 -8.70
CA LYS A 428 6.04 -11.03 -9.57
C LYS A 428 5.59 -11.38 -11.00
N THR A 429 4.42 -11.97 -11.15
CA THR A 429 3.87 -12.39 -12.46
C THR A 429 3.14 -11.28 -13.19
N GLN A 430 2.89 -10.13 -12.56
CA GLN A 430 2.26 -8.99 -13.21
C GLN A 430 3.26 -8.34 -14.19
N PRO A 431 2.80 -7.92 -15.37
CA PRO A 431 3.63 -7.12 -16.28
C PRO A 431 3.96 -5.77 -15.66
N ASN A 432 5.08 -5.19 -16.05
CA ASN A 432 5.43 -3.82 -15.67
C ASN A 432 4.57 -2.81 -16.43
N GLY A 433 4.32 -1.66 -15.80
CA GLY A 433 3.83 -0.48 -16.49
C GLY A 433 4.93 0.27 -17.24
N LYS A 434 4.57 1.39 -17.85
CA LYS A 434 5.47 2.30 -18.55
C LYS A 434 6.32 3.07 -17.53
N TYR A 435 7.62 3.15 -17.80
CA TYR A 435 8.59 3.75 -16.89
C TYR A 435 9.12 5.07 -17.45
N LEU A 436 8.88 6.16 -16.75
CA LEU A 436 9.27 7.51 -17.13
C LEU A 436 10.35 8.04 -16.21
N VAL A 437 11.40 8.63 -16.78
CA VAL A 437 12.41 9.35 -16.00
C VAL A 437 12.30 10.85 -16.27
N VAL A 438 12.12 11.63 -15.21
CA VAL A 438 12.07 13.10 -15.24
C VAL A 438 13.44 13.61 -14.81
N THR A 439 14.08 14.38 -15.65
CA THR A 439 15.36 15.04 -15.40
C THR A 439 15.29 16.51 -15.79
N GLY A 440 16.30 17.29 -15.51
CA GLY A 440 16.35 18.70 -15.90
C GLY A 440 17.59 19.05 -16.69
N ILE A 441 17.66 20.31 -17.12
CA ILE A 441 18.91 20.94 -17.51
C ILE A 441 19.84 21.05 -16.31
N THR A 442 21.11 21.40 -16.50
CA THR A 442 22.06 21.63 -15.39
C THR A 442 21.46 22.58 -14.36
N PRO A 443 21.41 22.20 -13.05
CA PRO A 443 20.77 22.99 -12.02
C PRO A 443 21.31 24.40 -11.83
N THR A 444 20.41 25.31 -11.51
CA THR A 444 20.72 26.68 -11.18
C THR A 444 20.21 27.02 -9.75
N PRO A 445 20.70 28.12 -9.13
CA PRO A 445 20.12 28.59 -7.86
C PRO A 445 18.63 28.98 -7.94
N LEU A 446 18.09 29.16 -9.15
CA LEU A 446 16.68 29.48 -9.39
C LEU A 446 15.76 28.28 -9.29
N GLY A 447 16.32 27.08 -9.42
CA GLY A 447 15.58 25.80 -9.46
C GLY A 447 14.86 25.57 -10.79
N GLU A 448 14.84 24.33 -11.24
CA GLU A 448 14.21 23.89 -12.51
C GLU A 448 12.83 23.25 -12.26
N GLY A 449 12.54 22.82 -11.02
CA GLY A 449 11.27 22.23 -10.65
C GLY A 449 11.09 20.77 -11.06
N THR A 450 12.17 19.98 -11.13
CA THR A 450 12.14 18.57 -11.57
C THR A 450 11.18 17.73 -10.72
N THR A 451 11.27 17.81 -9.39
CA THR A 451 10.35 17.08 -8.49
C THR A 451 8.91 17.54 -8.64
N THR A 452 8.68 18.87 -8.76
CA THR A 452 7.35 19.44 -8.98
C THR A 452 6.74 18.95 -10.28
N THR A 453 7.54 18.85 -11.36
CA THR A 453 7.10 18.28 -12.64
C THR A 453 6.83 16.79 -12.54
N THR A 454 7.64 16.03 -11.81
CA THR A 454 7.42 14.60 -11.55
C THR A 454 6.06 14.37 -10.90
N LEU A 455 5.74 15.14 -9.85
CA LEU A 455 4.47 15.05 -9.13
C LEU A 455 3.31 15.58 -9.97
N GLY A 456 3.48 16.71 -10.66
CA GLY A 456 2.47 17.30 -11.54
C GLY A 456 2.09 16.38 -12.70
N LEU A 457 3.08 15.71 -13.33
CA LEU A 457 2.85 14.74 -14.38
C LEU A 457 2.10 13.50 -13.85
N ALA A 458 2.50 12.99 -12.68
CA ALA A 458 1.79 11.86 -12.06
C ALA A 458 0.35 12.22 -11.70
N GLN A 459 0.08 13.45 -11.18
CA GLN A 459 -1.27 13.96 -10.93
C GLN A 459 -2.07 14.07 -12.24
N ALA A 460 -1.48 14.62 -13.29
CA ALA A 460 -2.13 14.77 -14.59
C ALA A 460 -2.55 13.41 -15.18
N LEU A 461 -1.65 12.44 -15.19
CA LEU A 461 -1.93 11.08 -15.66
C LEU A 461 -3.06 10.43 -14.86
N GLY A 462 -2.99 10.52 -13.52
CA GLY A 462 -3.98 9.87 -12.64
C GLY A 462 -5.30 10.61 -12.57
N ALA A 463 -5.29 11.85 -12.07
CA ALA A 463 -6.51 12.58 -11.73
C ALA A 463 -7.25 13.14 -12.95
N HIS A 464 -6.56 13.43 -14.04
CA HIS A 464 -7.13 14.11 -15.21
C HIS A 464 -7.21 13.23 -16.47
N LEU A 465 -6.24 12.35 -16.69
CA LEU A 465 -6.24 11.43 -17.84
C LEU A 465 -6.76 10.03 -17.47
N HIS A 466 -7.05 9.79 -16.19
CA HIS A 466 -7.62 8.54 -15.67
C HIS A 466 -6.79 7.28 -15.99
N VAL A 467 -5.47 7.43 -16.01
CA VAL A 467 -4.51 6.34 -16.18
C VAL A 467 -3.85 6.04 -14.84
N ASN A 468 -3.65 4.77 -14.53
CA ASN A 468 -2.92 4.42 -13.30
C ASN A 468 -1.54 5.07 -13.32
N SER A 469 -1.24 5.90 -12.34
CA SER A 469 0.05 6.57 -12.25
C SER A 469 0.59 6.56 -10.83
N PHE A 470 1.89 6.37 -10.71
CA PHE A 470 2.62 6.33 -9.44
C PHE A 470 3.87 7.22 -9.55
N ALA A 471 4.10 8.09 -8.57
CA ALA A 471 5.35 8.83 -8.51
C ALA A 471 6.37 8.14 -7.60
N CYS A 472 7.64 8.11 -7.99
CA CYS A 472 8.75 7.63 -7.17
C CYS A 472 9.77 8.76 -7.00
N VAL A 473 9.79 9.37 -5.82
CA VAL A 473 10.66 10.50 -5.51
C VAL A 473 11.61 10.16 -4.36
N ARG A 474 12.70 10.91 -4.29
CA ARG A 474 13.65 10.79 -3.19
C ARG A 474 13.12 11.48 -1.94
N GLN A 475 13.62 11.06 -0.80
CA GLN A 475 13.47 11.81 0.43
C GLN A 475 14.31 13.09 0.36
N PRO A 476 13.77 14.26 0.73
CA PRO A 476 14.55 15.50 0.74
C PRO A 476 15.72 15.41 1.73
N SER A 477 16.84 16.09 1.42
CA SER A 477 17.96 16.21 2.36
C SER A 477 17.65 17.24 3.45
N ARG A 478 18.30 17.14 4.63
CA ARG A 478 18.11 18.13 5.72
C ARG A 478 18.47 19.56 5.30
N GLY A 479 19.41 19.73 4.40
CA GLY A 479 19.82 21.05 3.91
C GLY A 479 18.74 21.79 3.12
N SER A 480 17.81 21.06 2.49
CA SER A 480 16.68 21.68 1.77
C SER A 480 15.58 22.22 2.69
N ASN A 481 15.53 21.78 3.94
CA ASN A 481 14.48 22.21 4.90
C ASN A 481 14.82 23.49 5.64
N PHE A 482 16.11 23.80 5.79
CA PHE A 482 16.60 24.92 6.60
C PHE A 482 17.39 25.95 5.78
N GLY A 483 17.36 25.90 4.48
CA GLY A 483 18.09 26.83 3.62
C GLY A 483 17.67 26.75 2.17
N VAL A 484 17.99 27.69 1.50
CA VAL A 484 18.09 28.26 0.17
C VAL A 484 17.70 27.35 -1.04
N LYS A 485 17.47 26.07 -0.93
CA LYS A 485 17.01 25.21 -2.05
C LYS A 485 15.54 24.87 -1.87
N GLY A 486 14.74 25.13 -2.90
CA GLY A 486 13.32 24.80 -2.96
C GLY A 486 13.03 23.35 -2.58
N GLY A 487 11.86 23.14 -2.00
CA GLY A 487 11.48 21.88 -1.35
C GLY A 487 11.53 20.67 -2.28
N ALA A 488 12.28 19.65 -1.87
CA ALA A 488 12.33 18.36 -2.55
C ALA A 488 11.04 17.52 -2.36
N VAL A 489 9.97 18.09 -1.83
CA VAL A 489 8.62 17.52 -1.75
C VAL A 489 7.68 18.04 -2.85
N GLY A 490 8.20 18.76 -3.83
CA GLY A 490 7.44 19.52 -4.81
C GLY A 490 7.11 20.93 -4.32
N GLY A 491 6.26 21.65 -5.05
CA GLY A 491 5.85 23.01 -4.74
C GLY A 491 4.48 23.34 -5.33
N GLY A 492 3.86 24.42 -4.86
CA GLY A 492 2.55 24.84 -5.28
C GLY A 492 1.50 23.77 -5.03
N TYR A 493 0.69 23.48 -6.05
CA TYR A 493 -0.33 22.45 -6.00
C TYR A 493 0.18 21.05 -6.40
N CYS A 494 1.49 20.88 -6.61
CA CYS A 494 2.16 19.61 -6.89
C CYS A 494 3.12 19.24 -5.75
N GLN A 495 2.59 18.87 -4.61
CA GLN A 495 3.33 18.51 -3.40
C GLN A 495 2.93 17.13 -2.88
N VAL A 496 3.85 16.47 -2.17
CA VAL A 496 3.57 15.30 -1.32
C VAL A 496 3.07 15.79 0.03
N ILE A 497 1.96 15.24 0.50
CA ILE A 497 1.33 15.63 1.76
C ILE A 497 1.20 14.45 2.74
N PRO A 498 1.32 14.71 4.08
CA PRO A 498 1.69 15.98 4.73
C PRO A 498 3.16 16.37 4.48
N MET A 499 3.42 17.63 4.20
CA MET A 499 4.75 18.14 3.88
C MET A 499 5.75 17.96 5.05
N GLU A 500 5.29 18.15 6.29
CA GLU A 500 6.11 18.06 7.50
C GLU A 500 6.63 16.65 7.73
N GLU A 501 5.82 15.63 7.49
CA GLU A 501 6.22 14.23 7.66
C GLU A 501 7.33 13.81 6.70
N VAL A 502 7.35 14.40 5.50
CA VAL A 502 8.41 14.18 4.53
C VAL A 502 9.66 14.98 4.89
N SER A 503 9.49 16.23 5.29
CA SER A 503 10.58 17.19 5.50
C SER A 503 11.34 16.98 6.81
N LEU A 504 10.67 16.63 7.91
CA LEU A 504 11.31 16.50 9.23
C LEU A 504 12.09 15.20 9.46
N HIS A 505 11.88 14.18 8.63
CA HIS A 505 12.63 12.91 8.64
C HIS A 505 12.60 12.12 9.96
N LEU A 506 11.66 12.36 10.86
CA LEU A 506 11.66 11.78 12.21
C LEU A 506 11.64 10.24 12.24
N THR A 507 11.12 9.61 11.18
CA THR A 507 11.03 8.16 11.01
C THR A 507 11.51 7.72 9.63
N SER A 508 12.53 8.39 9.06
CA SER A 508 12.97 8.22 7.68
C SER A 508 14.15 7.24 7.55
N ASP A 509 14.42 6.90 6.30
CA ASP A 509 15.55 6.09 5.89
C ASP A 509 16.89 6.75 6.26
N ILE A 510 16.94 8.09 6.26
CA ILE A 510 18.10 8.88 6.66
C ILE A 510 18.47 8.61 8.12
N GLN A 511 17.50 8.50 9.03
CA GLN A 511 17.78 8.21 10.45
C GLN A 511 18.39 6.82 10.65
N ALA A 512 17.88 5.83 9.91
CA ALA A 512 18.43 4.47 9.94
C ALA A 512 19.87 4.44 9.43
N VAL A 513 20.16 5.14 8.32
CA VAL A 513 21.51 5.27 7.77
C VAL A 513 22.43 6.00 8.76
N MET A 514 21.95 7.06 9.42
CA MET A 514 22.71 7.77 10.45
C MET A 514 23.07 6.84 11.63
N ALA A 515 22.12 6.10 12.15
CA ALA A 515 22.35 5.15 13.25
C ALA A 515 23.35 4.05 12.85
N ALA A 516 23.18 3.51 11.64
CA ALA A 516 24.09 2.51 11.09
C ALA A 516 25.52 3.07 10.91
N ASN A 517 25.64 4.30 10.42
CA ASN A 517 26.94 4.96 10.22
C ASN A 517 27.65 5.24 11.56
N SER A 518 26.91 5.71 12.57
CA SER A 518 27.46 5.90 13.93
C SER A 518 28.01 4.59 14.50
N LEU A 519 27.27 3.49 14.35
CA LEU A 519 27.73 2.17 14.79
C LEU A 519 29.06 1.75 14.13
N VAL A 520 29.22 2.03 12.82
CA VAL A 520 30.49 1.70 12.13
C VAL A 520 31.65 2.52 12.71
N VAL A 521 31.47 3.83 12.92
CA VAL A 521 32.50 4.71 13.49
C VAL A 521 32.87 4.26 14.88
N ASP A 522 31.90 4.00 15.74
CA ASP A 522 32.11 3.54 17.10
C ASP A 522 32.85 2.19 17.14
N THR A 523 32.46 1.26 16.24
CA THR A 523 33.11 -0.04 16.13
C THR A 523 34.58 0.08 15.68
N ILE A 524 34.87 0.96 14.70
CA ILE A 524 36.26 1.22 14.27
C ILE A 524 37.06 1.78 15.43
N ASN A 525 36.55 2.78 16.16
CA ASN A 525 37.25 3.38 17.30
C ASN A 525 37.51 2.37 18.42
N ALA A 526 36.49 1.60 18.78
CA ALA A 526 36.62 0.52 19.77
C ALA A 526 37.65 -0.52 19.34
N ARG A 527 37.65 -0.88 18.05
CA ARG A 527 38.60 -1.87 17.52
C ARG A 527 40.00 -1.38 17.56
N VAL A 528 40.27 -0.13 17.13
CA VAL A 528 41.61 0.48 17.21
C VAL A 528 42.12 0.54 18.67
N LEU A 529 41.22 0.94 19.61
CA LEU A 529 41.58 0.99 21.05
C LEU A 529 41.87 -0.39 21.60
N CYS A 530 41.03 -1.40 21.34
CA CYS A 530 41.26 -2.76 21.83
C CYS A 530 42.55 -3.38 21.27
N GLU A 531 42.81 -3.17 19.97
CA GLU A 531 44.04 -3.67 19.34
C GLU A 531 45.31 -3.01 19.86
N SER A 532 45.26 -1.75 20.33
CA SER A 532 46.39 -1.04 20.90
C SER A 532 46.63 -1.37 22.38
N THR A 533 45.62 -1.79 23.13
CA THR A 533 45.68 -1.97 24.59
C THR A 533 45.71 -3.42 25.06
N GLN A 534 45.25 -4.38 24.22
CA GLN A 534 45.07 -5.76 24.62
C GLN A 534 46.10 -6.72 23.97
N SER A 535 46.43 -7.80 24.69
CA SER A 535 47.25 -8.89 24.17
C SER A 535 46.45 -9.74 23.18
N ASP A 536 47.15 -10.48 22.30
CA ASP A 536 46.51 -11.36 21.30
C ASP A 536 45.60 -12.40 21.93
N LYS A 537 45.99 -12.94 23.08
CA LYS A 537 45.18 -13.88 23.84
C LYS A 537 43.86 -13.23 24.30
N ALA A 538 43.92 -12.05 24.89
CA ALA A 538 42.73 -11.35 25.39
C ALA A 538 41.79 -10.95 24.24
N LEU A 539 42.33 -10.47 23.12
CA LEU A 539 41.56 -10.16 21.92
C LEU A 539 40.89 -11.40 21.32
N PHE A 540 41.61 -12.54 21.28
CA PHE A 540 41.05 -13.78 20.77
C PHE A 540 39.93 -14.30 21.66
N ASP A 541 40.13 -14.28 22.98
CA ASP A 541 39.12 -14.70 23.95
C ASP A 541 37.89 -13.81 23.93
N TRP A 542 38.03 -12.52 23.66
CA TRP A 542 36.95 -11.58 23.49
C TRP A 542 36.19 -11.80 22.19
N LEU A 543 36.90 -11.98 21.05
CA LEU A 543 36.28 -12.15 19.73
C LEU A 543 35.61 -13.51 19.54
N VAL A 544 36.20 -14.56 20.10
CA VAL A 544 35.75 -15.95 20.00
C VAL A 544 35.74 -16.58 21.40
N PRO A 545 34.79 -16.18 22.26
CA PRO A 545 34.71 -16.65 23.62
C PRO A 545 34.52 -18.16 23.71
N LEU A 546 35.13 -18.77 24.73
CA LEU A 546 34.92 -20.18 25.06
C LEU A 546 33.50 -20.32 25.66
N ARG A 547 32.65 -21.15 25.06
CA ARG A 547 31.33 -21.52 25.59
C ARG A 547 31.25 -23.03 25.66
N ASP A 548 30.93 -23.53 26.84
CA ASP A 548 30.84 -24.99 27.09
C ASP A 548 32.08 -25.77 26.64
N GLY A 549 33.26 -25.20 26.84
CA GLY A 549 34.54 -25.82 26.47
C GLY A 549 34.88 -25.74 24.98
N HIS A 550 34.05 -25.14 24.13
CA HIS A 550 34.28 -25.03 22.70
C HIS A 550 34.23 -23.56 22.23
N ARG A 551 35.02 -23.25 21.19
CA ARG A 551 34.96 -21.96 20.52
C ARG A 551 34.06 -22.06 19.28
N LYS A 552 33.05 -21.18 19.20
CA LYS A 552 32.14 -21.14 18.07
C LYS A 552 32.39 -19.85 17.26
N PHE A 553 32.84 -20.01 16.04
CA PHE A 553 33.05 -18.91 15.11
C PHE A 553 31.70 -18.51 14.47
N SER A 554 31.47 -17.19 14.34
CA SER A 554 30.37 -16.65 13.54
C SER A 554 30.62 -16.82 12.04
N LEU A 555 29.59 -16.70 11.21
CA LEU A 555 29.72 -16.78 9.75
C LEU A 555 30.72 -15.75 9.21
N SER A 556 30.69 -14.51 9.70
CA SER A 556 31.61 -13.43 9.30
C SER A 556 33.06 -13.78 9.67
N GLN A 557 33.28 -14.40 10.83
CA GLN A 557 34.58 -14.86 11.26
C GLN A 557 35.10 -16.01 10.40
N LEU A 558 34.25 -16.98 10.05
CA LEU A 558 34.59 -18.06 9.13
C LEU A 558 34.94 -17.54 7.74
N ASN A 559 34.19 -16.57 7.22
CA ASN A 559 34.49 -15.92 5.96
C ASN A 559 35.85 -15.20 6.00
N ARG A 560 36.16 -14.53 7.10
CA ARG A 560 37.46 -13.89 7.30
C ARG A 560 38.59 -14.91 7.31
N LEU A 561 38.46 -16.01 8.06
CA LEU A 561 39.46 -17.10 8.09
C LEU A 561 39.70 -17.66 6.67
N LYS A 562 38.61 -17.90 5.92
CA LYS A 562 38.69 -18.34 4.52
C LYS A 562 39.48 -17.35 3.64
N ARG A 563 39.20 -16.03 3.77
CA ARG A 563 39.95 -14.99 3.02
C ARG A 563 41.44 -14.94 3.43
N LEU A 564 41.76 -15.31 4.65
CA LEU A 564 43.16 -15.42 5.13
C LEU A 564 43.85 -16.72 4.71
N GLY A 565 43.13 -17.64 4.00
CA GLY A 565 43.65 -18.95 3.60
C GLY A 565 43.74 -19.96 4.75
N ILE A 566 42.94 -19.78 5.82
CA ILE A 566 42.91 -20.63 6.99
C ILE A 566 41.69 -21.58 6.88
N GLU A 567 41.95 -22.83 6.56
CA GLU A 567 40.90 -23.82 6.29
C GLU A 567 40.38 -24.53 7.54
N LYS A 568 41.20 -24.64 8.59
CA LYS A 568 40.89 -25.40 9.82
C LYS A 568 40.84 -24.49 11.04
N PRO A 569 39.66 -23.96 11.40
CA PRO A 569 39.50 -23.08 12.56
C PRO A 569 39.82 -23.73 13.90
N GLU A 570 39.78 -25.08 13.97
CA GLU A 570 40.01 -25.83 15.19
C GLU A 570 41.51 -25.93 15.59
N THR A 571 42.42 -25.69 14.63
CA THR A 571 43.87 -25.85 14.82
C THR A 571 44.65 -24.60 14.43
N LEU A 572 44.24 -23.43 14.96
CA LEU A 572 44.88 -22.14 14.67
C LEU A 572 46.26 -22.06 15.31
N LYS A 573 47.28 -21.75 14.53
CA LYS A 573 48.64 -21.42 15.01
C LYS A 573 48.67 -19.99 15.58
N PRO A 574 49.62 -19.62 16.44
CA PRO A 574 49.71 -18.24 16.96
C PRO A 574 49.76 -17.16 15.86
N GLU A 575 50.44 -17.44 14.75
CA GLU A 575 50.52 -16.54 13.60
C GLU A 575 49.16 -16.35 12.89
N ASP A 576 48.35 -17.42 12.80
CA ASP A 576 47.04 -17.39 12.22
C ASP A 576 46.05 -16.65 13.14
N ILE A 577 46.19 -16.86 14.46
CA ILE A 577 45.43 -16.10 15.46
C ILE A 577 45.73 -14.61 15.31
N TYR A 578 47.01 -14.21 15.28
CA TYR A 578 47.40 -12.81 15.08
C TYR A 578 46.80 -12.21 13.81
N ARG A 579 46.92 -12.89 12.68
CA ARG A 579 46.37 -12.44 11.38
C ARG A 579 44.83 -12.33 11.42
N PHE A 580 44.19 -13.19 12.18
CA PHE A 580 42.72 -13.21 12.29
C PHE A 580 42.20 -12.10 13.21
N ILE A 581 42.84 -11.89 14.40
CA ILE A 581 42.32 -10.97 15.42
C ILE A 581 42.69 -9.52 15.15
N ARG A 582 43.81 -9.23 14.48
CA ARG A 582 44.27 -7.87 14.23
C ARG A 582 43.90 -7.40 12.81
N LEU A 583 43.20 -6.27 12.76
CA LEU A 583 42.87 -5.56 11.51
C LEU A 583 43.94 -4.51 11.17
N ASP A 584 44.70 -4.08 12.18
CA ASP A 584 45.78 -3.07 12.09
C ASP A 584 45.30 -1.80 11.38
N ILE A 585 44.11 -1.32 11.79
CA ILE A 585 43.43 -0.19 11.15
C ILE A 585 44.27 1.08 11.32
N ASP A 586 44.46 1.80 10.21
CA ASP A 586 44.97 3.16 10.23
C ASP A 586 43.83 4.15 10.53
N PRO A 587 43.84 4.83 11.70
CA PRO A 587 42.78 5.73 12.12
C PRO A 587 42.54 6.90 11.16
N GLU A 588 43.54 7.28 10.36
CA GLU A 588 43.43 8.40 9.40
C GLU A 588 42.75 8.00 8.10
N THR A 589 42.56 6.72 7.84
CA THR A 589 41.96 6.20 6.60
C THR A 589 40.47 5.92 6.70
N LYS A 590 39.80 6.37 7.74
CA LYS A 590 38.36 6.21 7.88
C LYS A 590 37.64 6.87 6.70
N THR A 591 36.90 6.06 5.94
CA THR A 591 36.23 6.53 4.72
C THR A 591 34.87 7.19 4.96
N LEU A 592 34.46 7.32 6.22
CA LEU A 592 33.11 7.77 6.60
C LEU A 592 33.05 9.29 6.70
N SER A 593 32.64 9.93 5.61
CA SER A 593 32.33 11.35 5.55
C SER A 593 30.82 11.54 5.37
N GLY A 594 30.17 12.32 6.26
CA GLY A 594 28.78 12.79 6.15
C GLY A 594 27.70 11.69 6.12
N TYR A 595 26.56 11.93 6.76
CA TYR A 595 25.52 10.90 6.94
C TYR A 595 24.72 10.62 5.66
N VAL A 596 24.41 11.64 4.89
CA VAL A 596 23.59 11.50 3.66
C VAL A 596 24.45 11.12 2.45
N ALA A 597 25.73 11.49 2.51
CA ALA A 597 26.73 11.18 1.49
C ALA A 597 27.41 9.82 1.69
N SER A 598 26.90 8.96 2.58
CA SER A 598 27.53 7.68 2.87
C SER A 598 27.23 6.65 1.78
N GLU A 599 28.16 5.72 1.55
CA GLU A 599 27.96 4.55 0.69
C GLU A 599 26.72 3.75 1.10
N MET A 600 26.34 3.76 2.40
CA MET A 600 25.13 3.06 2.89
C MET A 600 23.85 3.57 2.25
N MET A 601 23.73 4.88 1.96
CA MET A 601 22.57 5.43 1.26
C MET A 601 22.49 4.93 -0.18
N ALA A 602 23.63 4.83 -0.87
CA ALA A 602 23.70 4.25 -2.21
C ALA A 602 23.39 2.74 -2.18
N VAL A 603 23.90 2.02 -1.20
CA VAL A 603 23.57 0.59 -0.97
C VAL A 603 22.06 0.42 -0.79
N LEU A 604 21.42 1.22 0.06
CA LEU A 604 19.98 1.17 0.29
C LEU A 604 19.19 1.38 -1.00
N ALA A 605 19.56 2.40 -1.77
CA ALA A 605 18.85 2.76 -3.00
C ALA A 605 19.05 1.74 -4.14
N LEU A 606 20.21 1.08 -4.22
CA LEU A 606 20.52 0.09 -5.26
C LEU A 606 20.19 -1.36 -4.87
N SER A 607 19.73 -1.60 -3.66
CA SER A 607 19.37 -2.95 -3.21
C SER A 607 18.07 -3.43 -3.84
N THR A 608 18.06 -4.72 -4.22
CA THR A 608 16.90 -5.40 -4.83
C THR A 608 16.16 -6.32 -3.86
N SER A 609 16.70 -6.53 -2.66
CA SER A 609 16.09 -7.28 -1.57
C SER A 609 16.86 -7.05 -0.27
N LEU A 610 16.27 -7.45 0.88
CA LEU A 610 16.94 -7.42 2.17
C LEU A 610 18.24 -8.26 2.17
N GLY A 611 18.21 -9.43 1.53
CA GLY A 611 19.40 -10.28 1.39
C GLY A 611 20.48 -9.66 0.53
N ASP A 612 20.11 -8.94 -0.53
CA ASP A 612 21.04 -8.18 -1.37
C ASP A 612 21.66 -7.01 -0.59
N MET A 613 20.83 -6.24 0.14
CA MET A 613 21.31 -5.18 1.02
C MET A 613 22.35 -5.69 2.04
N THR A 614 22.08 -6.83 2.68
CA THR A 614 23.01 -7.43 3.64
C THR A 614 24.35 -7.79 3.00
N ARG A 615 24.34 -8.39 1.80
CA ARG A 615 25.58 -8.71 1.06
C ARG A 615 26.36 -7.46 0.64
N ARG A 616 25.66 -6.42 0.21
CA ARG A 616 26.25 -5.12 -0.17
C ARG A 616 26.87 -4.44 1.05
N LEU A 617 26.16 -4.37 2.17
CA LEU A 617 26.67 -3.83 3.43
C LEU A 617 27.94 -4.57 3.87
N ALA A 618 28.00 -5.89 3.77
CA ALA A 618 29.16 -6.69 4.16
C ALA A 618 30.45 -6.34 3.36
N ARG A 619 30.30 -5.89 2.11
CA ARG A 619 31.41 -5.54 1.22
C ARG A 619 31.91 -4.09 1.39
N MET A 620 31.19 -3.24 2.09
CA MET A 620 31.59 -1.84 2.28
C MET A 620 32.97 -1.75 2.90
N VAL A 621 33.87 -1.01 2.26
CA VAL A 621 35.20 -0.69 2.78
C VAL A 621 35.09 0.55 3.65
N VAL A 622 35.36 0.39 4.95
CA VAL A 622 35.15 1.44 5.96
C VAL A 622 36.45 2.03 6.51
N ALA A 623 37.57 1.37 6.27
CA ALA A 623 38.93 1.83 6.61
C ALA A 623 39.98 1.04 5.82
N TYR A 624 41.23 1.43 5.94
CA TYR A 624 42.35 0.65 5.45
C TYR A 624 43.27 0.31 6.64
N SER A 625 43.95 -0.82 6.55
CA SER A 625 45.01 -1.15 7.50
C SER A 625 46.25 -0.30 7.23
N ARG A 626 47.19 -0.19 8.18
CA ARG A 626 48.48 0.49 8.00
C ARG A 626 49.34 -0.09 6.85
N LYS A 627 49.00 -1.29 6.38
CA LYS A 627 49.61 -1.94 5.20
C LYS A 627 48.82 -1.70 3.91
N GLY A 628 47.82 -0.80 3.95
CA GLY A 628 46.96 -0.45 2.79
C GLY A 628 45.94 -1.52 2.38
N LYS A 629 45.65 -2.52 3.23
CA LYS A 629 44.62 -3.51 2.94
C LYS A 629 43.24 -2.97 3.33
N PRO A 630 42.19 -3.15 2.52
CA PRO A 630 40.86 -2.71 2.84
C PRO A 630 40.30 -3.48 4.04
N VAL A 631 39.60 -2.78 4.92
CA VAL A 631 38.84 -3.32 6.05
C VAL A 631 37.37 -3.11 5.78
N THR A 632 36.63 -4.20 5.76
CA THR A 632 35.19 -4.19 5.46
C THR A 632 34.33 -4.23 6.73
N THR A 633 33.05 -3.94 6.62
CA THR A 633 32.09 -4.11 7.73
C THR A 633 31.98 -5.57 8.16
N GLU A 634 32.19 -6.52 7.22
CA GLU A 634 32.27 -7.95 7.56
C GLU A 634 33.51 -8.28 8.38
N ASP A 635 34.63 -7.64 8.10
CA ASP A 635 35.86 -7.79 8.92
C ASP A 635 35.70 -7.27 10.35
N LEU A 636 34.89 -6.21 10.51
CA LEU A 636 34.46 -5.70 11.81
C LEU A 636 33.43 -6.60 12.51
N GLY A 637 32.77 -7.50 11.78
CA GLY A 637 31.73 -8.41 12.30
C GLY A 637 30.37 -7.77 12.52
N ILE A 638 30.08 -6.60 11.94
CA ILE A 638 28.87 -5.82 12.20
C ILE A 638 27.84 -5.82 11.04
N SER A 639 28.11 -6.45 9.92
CA SER A 639 27.26 -6.44 8.74
C SER A 639 25.80 -6.88 9.03
N GLY A 640 25.61 -7.88 9.91
CA GLY A 640 24.28 -8.34 10.34
C GLY A 640 23.54 -7.31 11.21
N VAL A 641 24.26 -6.59 12.07
CA VAL A 641 23.67 -5.53 12.91
C VAL A 641 23.28 -4.33 12.04
N LEU A 642 24.11 -3.95 11.06
CA LEU A 642 23.77 -2.90 10.09
C LEU A 642 22.52 -3.26 9.31
N ALA A 643 22.41 -4.50 8.82
CA ALA A 643 21.22 -4.97 8.13
C ALA A 643 19.95 -4.93 9.03
N THR A 644 20.12 -5.19 10.33
CA THR A 644 19.01 -5.10 11.29
C THR A 644 18.57 -3.67 11.52
N LEU A 645 19.49 -2.72 11.67
CA LEU A 645 19.20 -1.29 11.81
C LEU A 645 18.49 -0.72 10.57
N MET A 646 18.84 -1.23 9.39
CA MET A 646 18.30 -0.78 8.11
C MET A 646 17.10 -1.61 7.62
N ARG A 647 16.62 -2.57 8.40
CA ARG A 647 15.56 -3.51 8.02
C ARG A 647 14.26 -2.81 7.57
N ASP A 648 13.87 -1.76 8.29
CA ASP A 648 12.65 -1.02 7.96
C ASP A 648 12.91 0.10 6.93
N ALA A 649 14.16 0.57 6.84
CA ALA A 649 14.58 1.53 5.84
C ALA A 649 14.54 0.97 4.40
N VAL A 650 14.69 -0.35 4.21
CA VAL A 650 14.65 -0.98 2.88
C VAL A 650 13.25 -0.96 2.25
N LYS A 651 12.22 -0.75 3.05
CA LYS A 651 10.83 -0.68 2.61
C LYS A 651 10.50 0.74 2.13
N PRO A 652 9.92 0.93 0.92
CA PRO A 652 9.53 2.28 0.48
C PRO A 652 8.37 2.82 1.30
N SER A 653 8.35 4.14 1.48
CA SER A 653 7.27 4.85 2.18
C SER A 653 6.19 5.26 1.19
N LEU A 654 4.98 4.74 1.37
CA LEU A 654 3.79 5.16 0.62
C LEU A 654 3.22 6.44 1.21
N MET A 655 2.99 7.41 0.38
CA MET A 655 2.34 8.70 0.65
C MET A 655 1.45 9.11 -0.52
N GLN A 656 0.96 10.34 -0.54
CA GLN A 656 0.08 10.85 -1.59
C GLN A 656 0.40 12.29 -1.97
N THR A 657 0.02 12.67 -3.19
CA THR A 657 0.00 14.07 -3.61
C THR A 657 -1.27 14.77 -3.12
N MET A 658 -1.36 16.07 -3.33
CA MET A 658 -2.56 16.85 -3.01
C MET A 658 -3.83 16.36 -3.71
N GLU A 659 -3.74 15.85 -4.93
CA GLU A 659 -4.89 15.25 -5.64
C GLU A 659 -5.15 13.79 -5.27
N GLY A 660 -4.32 13.21 -4.39
CA GLY A 660 -4.46 11.83 -3.93
C GLY A 660 -3.81 10.80 -4.85
N THR A 661 -2.90 11.19 -5.74
CA THR A 661 -2.06 10.28 -6.52
C THR A 661 -1.03 9.63 -5.60
N PRO A 662 -0.81 8.31 -5.67
CA PRO A 662 0.14 7.62 -4.83
C PRO A 662 1.58 8.01 -5.14
N VAL A 663 2.40 8.09 -4.09
CA VAL A 663 3.82 8.43 -4.17
C VAL A 663 4.63 7.50 -3.29
N PHE A 664 5.73 6.95 -3.81
CA PHE A 664 6.79 6.41 -2.99
C PHE A 664 7.85 7.47 -2.72
N VAL A 665 8.07 7.76 -1.45
CA VAL A 665 9.18 8.56 -0.96
C VAL A 665 10.21 7.62 -0.36
N HIS A 666 11.37 7.47 -0.99
CA HIS A 666 12.35 6.49 -0.55
C HIS A 666 13.77 6.88 -0.90
N THR A 667 14.67 6.73 0.08
CA THR A 667 16.12 7.00 0.02
C THR A 667 16.49 8.43 -0.35
N CYS A 668 17.74 8.83 -0.13
CA CYS A 668 18.25 10.17 -0.43
C CYS A 668 19.71 10.11 -0.93
N PRO A 669 20.01 9.38 -2.02
CA PRO A 669 21.35 9.44 -2.58
C PRO A 669 21.53 10.77 -3.34
N LEU A 670 22.63 11.49 -3.04
CA LEU A 670 22.94 12.75 -3.71
C LEU A 670 23.60 12.50 -5.06
N SER A 671 23.20 13.28 -6.09
CA SER A 671 23.76 13.13 -7.44
C SER A 671 25.24 13.51 -7.57
N ASP A 672 25.76 14.36 -6.67
CA ASP A 672 27.16 14.77 -6.68
C ASP A 672 28.15 13.62 -6.38
N ILE A 673 27.70 12.62 -5.61
CA ILE A 673 28.56 11.55 -5.09
C ILE A 673 27.95 10.14 -5.21
N ALA A 674 26.68 10.03 -5.58
CA ALA A 674 25.94 8.79 -5.80
C ALA A 674 25.03 8.93 -7.02
N GLN A 675 24.08 8.03 -7.20
CA GLN A 675 23.22 7.97 -8.39
C GLN A 675 22.10 9.03 -8.45
N GLY A 676 21.78 9.72 -7.36
CA GLY A 676 20.80 10.82 -7.38
C GLY A 676 19.35 10.46 -7.70
N ASN A 677 18.92 9.22 -7.42
CA ASN A 677 17.60 8.71 -7.79
C ASN A 677 16.92 7.99 -6.63
N SER A 678 15.60 7.81 -6.70
CA SER A 678 14.84 6.94 -5.81
C SER A 678 15.31 5.48 -5.88
N SER A 679 14.86 4.62 -4.95
CA SER A 679 15.33 3.24 -4.86
C SER A 679 14.82 2.35 -6.00
N ILE A 680 15.55 1.29 -6.28
CA ILE A 680 15.13 0.22 -7.21
C ILE A 680 13.85 -0.44 -6.72
N LEU A 681 13.73 -0.72 -5.42
CA LEU A 681 12.57 -1.41 -4.85
C LEU A 681 11.29 -0.59 -4.95
N ALA A 682 11.36 0.74 -4.76
CA ALA A 682 10.21 1.61 -4.95
C ALA A 682 9.70 1.54 -6.39
N ASP A 683 10.59 1.65 -7.37
CA ASP A 683 10.22 1.62 -8.79
C ASP A 683 9.67 0.24 -9.20
N GLN A 684 10.30 -0.84 -8.75
CA GLN A 684 9.84 -2.20 -9.07
C GLN A 684 8.43 -2.48 -8.52
N ILE A 685 8.15 -2.07 -7.28
CA ILE A 685 6.81 -2.24 -6.70
C ILE A 685 5.79 -1.37 -7.44
N ALA A 686 6.13 -0.11 -7.70
CA ALA A 686 5.25 0.81 -8.42
C ALA A 686 4.92 0.32 -9.84
N LEU A 687 5.94 -0.12 -10.61
CA LEU A 687 5.77 -0.66 -11.96
C LEU A 687 4.84 -1.86 -12.03
N LYS A 688 4.89 -2.72 -11.00
CA LYS A 688 3.98 -3.86 -10.90
C LYS A 688 2.56 -3.46 -10.51
N LEU A 689 2.41 -2.44 -9.64
CA LEU A 689 1.11 -1.98 -9.16
C LEU A 689 0.31 -1.26 -10.25
N VAL A 690 0.95 -0.42 -11.06
CA VAL A 690 0.23 0.36 -12.08
C VAL A 690 -0.32 -0.50 -13.22
N GLY A 691 0.27 -1.68 -13.47
CA GLY A 691 -0.11 -2.56 -14.58
C GLY A 691 0.39 -2.07 -15.96
N PRO A 692 0.19 -2.84 -17.03
CA PRO A 692 0.83 -2.61 -18.34
C PRO A 692 0.45 -1.29 -19.01
N GLU A 693 -0.76 -0.78 -18.77
CA GLU A 693 -1.25 0.48 -19.30
C GLU A 693 -0.96 1.68 -18.39
N GLY A 694 -0.42 1.42 -17.19
CA GLY A 694 -0.13 2.46 -16.21
C GLY A 694 1.29 3.02 -16.33
N PHE A 695 1.55 4.11 -15.63
CA PHE A 695 2.81 4.85 -15.69
C PHE A 695 3.45 5.01 -14.32
N VAL A 696 4.76 4.81 -14.26
CA VAL A 696 5.58 5.18 -13.10
C VAL A 696 6.46 6.35 -13.48
N VAL A 697 6.37 7.43 -12.74
CA VAL A 697 7.14 8.65 -12.96
C VAL A 697 8.20 8.75 -11.87
N THR A 698 9.48 8.59 -12.23
CA THR A 698 10.61 8.72 -11.31
C THR A 698 11.47 9.91 -11.67
N GLU A 699 12.19 10.45 -10.68
CA GLU A 699 13.07 11.60 -10.89
C GLU A 699 14.55 11.21 -10.93
N ALA A 700 15.34 11.97 -11.69
CA ALA A 700 16.80 11.94 -11.70
C ALA A 700 17.34 13.36 -11.44
N GLU A 701 17.92 13.58 -10.24
CA GLU A 701 18.42 14.87 -9.79
C GLU A 701 19.75 15.26 -10.42
N GLY A 702 20.04 16.55 -10.49
CA GLY A 702 21.37 17.07 -10.85
C GLY A 702 21.62 17.21 -12.35
N GLY A 703 20.57 17.26 -13.13
CA GLY A 703 20.65 17.45 -14.59
C GLY A 703 20.88 16.15 -15.37
N ALA A 704 20.66 16.25 -16.68
CA ALA A 704 20.77 15.09 -17.58
C ALA A 704 22.21 14.57 -17.66
N GLU A 705 23.18 15.45 -17.58
CA GLU A 705 24.60 15.09 -17.66
C GLU A 705 25.11 14.34 -16.43
N LEU A 706 24.42 14.41 -15.29
CA LEU A 706 24.91 13.84 -14.03
C LEU A 706 23.94 12.80 -13.46
N GLY A 707 22.74 13.22 -13.05
CA GLY A 707 21.79 12.30 -12.40
C GLY A 707 21.12 11.34 -13.37
N MET A 708 20.79 11.78 -14.57
CA MET A 708 20.21 10.92 -15.59
C MET A 708 21.26 9.94 -16.14
N GLU A 709 22.50 10.38 -16.38
CA GLU A 709 23.58 9.48 -16.77
C GLU A 709 23.71 8.31 -15.77
N LYS A 710 23.78 8.63 -14.47
CA LYS A 710 23.89 7.64 -13.40
C LYS A 710 22.64 6.77 -13.24
N PHE A 711 21.48 7.33 -13.54
CA PHE A 711 20.24 6.58 -13.59
C PHE A 711 20.34 5.44 -14.61
N PHE A 712 20.84 5.70 -15.81
CA PHE A 712 21.03 4.69 -16.84
C PHE A 712 22.21 3.77 -16.51
N ASP A 713 23.42 4.31 -16.37
CA ASP A 713 24.64 3.52 -16.31
C ASP A 713 24.90 2.84 -14.96
N ILE A 714 24.17 3.22 -13.89
CA ILE A 714 24.25 2.58 -12.58
C ILE A 714 22.94 1.90 -12.19
N LYS A 715 21.84 2.67 -12.10
CA LYS A 715 20.57 2.14 -11.56
C LYS A 715 19.90 1.15 -12.50
N CYS A 716 19.81 1.48 -13.81
CA CYS A 716 19.23 0.58 -14.81
C CYS A 716 20.06 -0.70 -14.96
N ARG A 717 21.42 -0.61 -14.95
CA ARG A 717 22.30 -1.78 -14.95
C ARG A 717 22.06 -2.67 -13.74
N SER A 718 21.90 -2.08 -12.55
CA SER A 718 21.71 -2.84 -11.31
C SER A 718 20.31 -3.45 -11.18
N SER A 719 19.28 -2.80 -11.75
CA SER A 719 17.88 -3.20 -11.63
C SER A 719 17.37 -4.06 -12.77
N GLY A 720 17.97 -3.93 -13.96
CA GLY A 720 17.45 -4.47 -15.21
C GLY A 720 16.19 -3.75 -15.72
N LEU A 721 15.84 -2.59 -15.14
CA LEU A 721 14.70 -1.78 -15.59
C LEU A 721 15.13 -0.86 -16.73
N HIS A 722 14.25 -0.70 -17.70
CA HIS A 722 14.47 0.15 -18.88
C HIS A 722 13.34 1.16 -18.98
N PRO A 723 13.63 2.48 -18.94
CA PRO A 723 12.63 3.52 -19.16
C PRO A 723 12.10 3.52 -20.60
N ASP A 724 10.87 4.02 -20.75
CA ASP A 724 10.20 4.19 -22.04
C ASP A 724 10.35 5.63 -22.56
N VAL A 725 10.40 6.65 -21.68
CA VAL A 725 10.46 8.07 -22.06
C VAL A 725 11.32 8.85 -21.09
N VAL A 726 12.06 9.82 -21.59
CA VAL A 726 12.74 10.87 -20.83
C VAL A 726 11.92 12.15 -20.88
N VAL A 727 11.61 12.75 -19.73
CA VAL A 727 11.03 14.09 -19.63
C VAL A 727 12.12 15.05 -19.19
N MET A 728 12.47 16.00 -20.07
CA MET A 728 13.48 17.03 -19.83
C MET A 728 12.82 18.31 -19.33
N VAL A 729 13.13 18.72 -18.11
CA VAL A 729 12.58 19.93 -17.51
C VAL A 729 13.49 21.12 -17.76
N ALA A 730 12.91 22.22 -18.19
CA ALA A 730 13.59 23.50 -18.35
C ALA A 730 12.68 24.65 -17.87
N SER A 731 13.28 25.81 -17.56
CA SER A 731 12.55 27.04 -17.29
C SER A 731 13.23 28.22 -17.96
N VAL A 732 12.46 29.25 -18.36
CA VAL A 732 13.00 30.46 -19.01
C VAL A 732 14.07 31.12 -18.15
N PRO A 733 13.88 31.37 -16.83
CA PRO A 733 14.92 31.93 -15.98
C PRO A 733 16.21 31.11 -15.93
N ALA A 734 16.11 29.78 -15.82
CA ALA A 734 17.30 28.93 -15.79
C ALA A 734 18.06 28.95 -17.12
N LEU A 735 17.35 28.93 -18.25
CA LEU A 735 17.96 29.07 -19.56
C LEU A 735 18.66 30.43 -19.74
N LYS A 736 18.04 31.54 -19.31
CA LYS A 736 18.68 32.86 -19.32
C LYS A 736 19.98 32.86 -18.49
N MET A 737 20.02 32.17 -17.34
CA MET A 737 21.26 32.06 -16.57
C MET A 737 22.35 31.31 -17.32
N HIS A 738 22.01 30.19 -17.98
CA HIS A 738 22.94 29.46 -18.83
C HIS A 738 23.34 30.22 -20.08
N GLY A 739 22.54 31.21 -20.51
CA GLY A 739 22.84 32.14 -21.60
C GLY A 739 23.80 33.26 -21.27
N GLY A 740 24.27 33.36 -20.01
CA GLY A 740 25.17 34.38 -19.52
C GLY A 740 24.48 35.42 -18.64
N GLY A 741 23.31 35.19 -18.11
CA GLY A 741 22.62 36.04 -17.15
C GLY A 741 23.41 36.25 -15.84
N PRO A 742 23.14 37.35 -15.11
CA PRO A 742 23.88 37.70 -13.88
C PRO A 742 23.74 36.61 -12.81
N ALA A 743 24.78 36.50 -11.97
CA ALA A 743 24.76 35.55 -10.86
C ALA A 743 23.64 35.90 -9.85
N VAL A 744 22.92 34.84 -9.38
CA VAL A 744 21.88 34.98 -8.36
C VAL A 744 22.39 34.45 -7.05
N THR A 745 22.28 35.23 -6.00
CA THR A 745 22.56 34.80 -4.62
C THR A 745 21.24 34.55 -3.92
N ALA A 746 21.16 33.45 -3.22
CA ALA A 746 19.96 33.11 -2.48
C ALA A 746 19.61 34.16 -1.42
N GLY A 747 18.31 34.49 -1.30
CA GLY A 747 17.82 35.56 -0.42
C GLY A 747 17.96 36.96 -1.00
N SER A 748 18.60 37.16 -2.16
CA SER A 748 18.67 38.42 -2.85
C SER A 748 17.49 38.64 -3.79
N ALA A 749 17.12 39.92 -4.05
CA ALA A 749 16.10 40.20 -5.06
C ALA A 749 16.56 39.68 -6.43
N MET A 750 15.64 39.10 -7.18
CA MET A 750 15.91 38.53 -8.52
C MET A 750 16.29 39.66 -9.48
N PRO A 751 17.42 39.57 -10.20
CA PRO A 751 17.78 40.52 -11.24
C PRO A 751 16.69 40.69 -12.29
N LYS A 752 16.54 41.92 -12.82
CA LYS A 752 15.49 42.24 -13.81
C LYS A 752 15.60 41.43 -15.11
N GLU A 753 16.80 41.05 -15.46
CA GLU A 753 17.10 40.23 -16.65
C GLU A 753 16.32 38.88 -16.66
N TYR A 754 15.97 38.37 -15.52
CA TYR A 754 15.19 37.13 -15.38
C TYR A 754 13.68 37.36 -15.46
N SER A 755 13.19 38.54 -15.09
CA SER A 755 11.75 38.88 -15.10
C SER A 755 11.33 39.71 -16.32
N ALA A 756 12.26 40.33 -17.04
CA ALA A 756 11.99 41.06 -18.27
C ALA A 756 12.28 40.19 -19.50
N GLU A 757 11.54 40.40 -20.59
CA GLU A 757 11.76 39.70 -21.86
C GLU A 757 13.20 39.95 -22.36
N ASN A 758 13.92 38.89 -22.68
CA ASN A 758 15.26 38.94 -23.23
C ASN A 758 15.53 37.75 -24.15
N LEU A 759 15.10 37.88 -25.39
CA LEU A 759 15.21 36.79 -26.39
C LEU A 759 16.67 36.45 -26.73
N THR A 760 17.57 37.40 -26.78
CA THR A 760 18.99 37.16 -27.10
C THR A 760 19.66 36.33 -25.98
N LEU A 761 19.42 36.67 -24.73
CA LEU A 761 19.97 35.96 -23.59
C LEU A 761 19.40 34.53 -23.54
N LEU A 762 18.10 34.39 -23.84
CA LEU A 762 17.41 33.12 -23.87
C LEU A 762 17.89 32.24 -25.03
N GLU A 763 18.09 32.79 -26.22
CA GLU A 763 18.61 32.05 -27.38
C GLU A 763 20.00 31.48 -27.10
N ASN A 764 20.87 32.24 -26.46
CA ASN A 764 22.17 31.73 -25.97
C ASN A 764 21.99 30.58 -24.98
N GLY A 765 21.02 30.68 -24.10
CA GLY A 765 20.70 29.61 -23.13
C GLY A 765 20.12 28.35 -23.78
N CYS A 766 19.43 28.48 -24.92
CA CYS A 766 18.91 27.34 -25.66
C CYS A 766 20.03 26.43 -26.20
N ASN A 767 21.26 26.90 -26.37
CA ASN A 767 22.39 26.05 -26.70
C ASN A 767 22.69 25.03 -25.60
N HIS A 768 22.49 25.44 -24.33
CA HIS A 768 22.61 24.52 -23.22
C HIS A 768 21.49 23.45 -23.23
N LEU A 769 20.24 23.85 -23.51
CA LEU A 769 19.13 22.91 -23.68
C LEU A 769 19.40 21.91 -24.81
N LYS A 770 19.93 22.37 -25.96
CA LYS A 770 20.32 21.48 -27.08
C LYS A 770 21.31 20.42 -26.61
N ARG A 771 22.35 20.85 -25.86
CA ARG A 771 23.35 19.90 -25.32
C ARG A 771 22.72 18.86 -24.41
N GLN A 772 21.81 19.25 -23.53
CA GLN A 772 21.12 18.33 -22.63
C GLN A 772 20.18 17.36 -23.38
N LEU A 773 19.55 17.82 -24.44
CA LEU A 773 18.76 16.95 -25.34
C LEU A 773 19.64 15.94 -26.07
N GLU A 774 20.82 16.32 -26.53
CA GLU A 774 21.81 15.41 -27.10
C GLU A 774 22.22 14.34 -26.08
N ASN A 775 22.50 14.75 -24.84
CA ASN A 775 22.82 13.85 -23.74
C ASN A 775 21.69 12.84 -23.49
N ALA A 776 20.43 13.29 -23.46
CA ALA A 776 19.29 12.41 -23.23
C ALA A 776 19.07 11.42 -24.38
N ARG A 777 19.21 11.89 -25.61
CA ARG A 777 19.04 11.07 -26.83
C ARG A 777 20.15 10.04 -27.03
N ALA A 778 21.33 10.24 -26.43
CA ALA A 778 22.44 9.28 -26.49
C ALA A 778 22.04 7.89 -25.90
N PHE A 779 21.06 7.86 -25.01
CA PHE A 779 20.51 6.62 -24.43
C PHE A 779 19.44 5.94 -25.30
N GLY A 780 19.12 6.49 -26.51
CA GLY A 780 18.21 5.86 -27.48
C GLY A 780 16.71 5.97 -27.18
N LEU A 781 16.31 6.87 -26.28
CA LEU A 781 14.92 7.04 -25.84
C LEU A 781 14.27 8.29 -26.45
N PRO A 782 12.93 8.30 -26.61
CA PRO A 782 12.20 9.52 -26.95
C PRO A 782 12.27 10.53 -25.79
N VAL A 783 12.47 11.81 -26.14
CA VAL A 783 12.59 12.91 -25.18
C VAL A 783 11.44 13.88 -25.36
N VAL A 784 10.69 14.14 -24.30
CA VAL A 784 9.65 15.17 -24.22
C VAL A 784 10.17 16.30 -23.33
N VAL A 785 10.08 17.55 -23.79
CA VAL A 785 10.51 18.73 -23.01
C VAL A 785 9.32 19.33 -22.28
N ALA A 786 9.44 19.48 -20.98
CA ALA A 786 8.52 20.22 -20.13
C ALA A 786 9.10 21.60 -19.81
N ILE A 787 8.45 22.67 -20.23
CA ILE A 787 8.85 24.05 -19.90
C ILE A 787 8.01 24.51 -18.71
N ASN A 788 8.60 24.61 -17.54
CA ASN A 788 7.93 25.16 -16.36
C ASN A 788 7.73 26.65 -16.54
N THR A 789 6.47 27.09 -16.66
CA THR A 789 6.12 28.48 -16.93
C THR A 789 5.96 29.29 -15.65
N PHE A 790 6.48 30.50 -15.66
CA PHE A 790 6.32 31.51 -14.61
C PHE A 790 5.44 32.64 -15.12
N SER A 791 4.84 33.38 -14.20
CA SER A 791 3.97 34.53 -14.54
C SER A 791 4.71 35.70 -15.26
N THR A 792 6.02 35.68 -15.25
CA THR A 792 6.89 36.65 -15.91
C THR A 792 7.30 36.25 -17.32
N ASP A 793 7.08 35.02 -17.72
CA ASP A 793 7.49 34.52 -19.03
C ASP A 793 6.57 35.04 -20.13
N THR A 794 7.14 35.48 -21.24
CA THR A 794 6.35 35.99 -22.39
C THR A 794 6.08 34.89 -23.40
N ASP A 795 5.02 35.03 -24.21
CA ASP A 795 4.70 34.10 -25.30
C ASP A 795 5.83 34.01 -26.32
N ALA A 796 6.57 35.10 -26.58
CA ALA A 796 7.72 35.13 -27.45
C ALA A 796 8.88 34.28 -26.90
N GLU A 797 9.15 34.33 -25.61
CA GLU A 797 10.18 33.54 -24.95
C GLU A 797 9.82 32.04 -24.96
N LEU A 798 8.58 31.71 -24.58
CA LEU A 798 8.08 30.33 -24.64
C LEU A 798 8.12 29.79 -26.07
N GLY A 799 7.70 30.57 -27.05
CA GLY A 799 7.75 30.21 -28.46
C GLY A 799 9.18 29.91 -28.94
N LEU A 800 10.16 30.75 -28.57
CA LEU A 800 11.57 30.55 -28.88
C LEU A 800 12.11 29.23 -28.30
N VAL A 801 11.85 28.95 -27.02
CA VAL A 801 12.30 27.69 -26.40
C VAL A 801 11.64 26.49 -27.06
N CYS A 802 10.34 26.54 -27.36
CA CYS A 802 9.63 25.48 -28.06
C CYS A 802 10.23 25.18 -29.44
N GLU A 803 10.55 26.21 -30.23
CA GLU A 803 11.17 26.08 -31.55
C GLU A 803 12.58 25.47 -31.44
N GLN A 804 13.43 26.01 -30.58
CA GLN A 804 14.81 25.56 -30.40
C GLN A 804 14.90 24.12 -29.88
N ALA A 805 14.01 23.73 -28.96
CA ALA A 805 13.97 22.36 -28.45
C ALA A 805 13.51 21.35 -29.52
N LYS A 806 12.53 21.70 -30.36
CA LYS A 806 12.11 20.86 -31.50
C LYS A 806 13.23 20.71 -32.53
N LEU A 807 13.93 21.79 -32.86
CA LEU A 807 15.09 21.77 -33.77
C LEU A 807 16.23 20.89 -33.22
N ALA A 808 16.40 20.84 -31.91
CA ALA A 808 17.35 19.95 -31.23
C ALA A 808 16.92 18.49 -31.16
N GLY A 809 15.70 18.14 -31.60
CA GLY A 809 15.22 16.77 -31.75
C GLY A 809 14.39 16.29 -30.53
N ALA A 810 13.80 17.18 -29.74
CA ALA A 810 12.74 16.82 -28.83
C ALA A 810 11.54 16.29 -29.60
N LEU A 811 10.95 15.19 -29.15
CA LEU A 811 9.76 14.62 -29.79
C LEU A 811 8.56 15.56 -29.64
N GLU A 812 8.34 16.05 -28.43
CA GLU A 812 7.34 17.07 -28.12
C GLU A 812 7.90 18.07 -27.12
N VAL A 813 7.35 19.30 -27.13
CA VAL A 813 7.70 20.38 -26.20
C VAL A 813 6.42 20.98 -25.67
N VAL A 814 6.28 21.01 -24.35
CA VAL A 814 5.02 21.38 -23.67
C VAL A 814 5.28 22.42 -22.59
N PRO A 815 4.73 23.64 -22.69
CA PRO A 815 4.64 24.57 -21.55
C PRO A 815 3.72 24.03 -20.47
N CYS A 816 4.12 24.14 -19.19
CA CYS A 816 3.45 23.54 -18.05
C CYS A 816 3.21 24.56 -16.93
N SER A 817 1.97 24.64 -16.43
CA SER A 817 1.56 25.52 -15.32
C SER A 817 1.21 24.77 -14.03
N HIS A 818 1.68 23.53 -13.90
CA HIS A 818 1.29 22.60 -12.83
C HIS A 818 1.65 23.08 -11.41
N TRP A 819 2.68 23.90 -11.22
CA TRP A 819 2.95 24.52 -9.92
C TRP A 819 1.75 25.33 -9.43
N ALA A 820 1.10 26.05 -10.33
CA ALA A 820 -0.03 26.93 -10.04
C ALA A 820 -1.38 26.22 -10.10
N GLU A 821 -1.53 25.17 -10.90
CA GLU A 821 -2.83 24.56 -11.26
C GLU A 821 -2.92 23.07 -10.89
N GLY A 822 -1.87 22.50 -10.29
CA GLY A 822 -1.82 21.07 -10.00
C GLY A 822 -1.74 20.23 -11.27
N GLY A 823 -2.27 19.00 -11.23
CA GLY A 823 -2.26 18.10 -12.38
C GLY A 823 -2.92 18.67 -13.63
N ALA A 824 -3.90 19.56 -13.48
CA ALA A 824 -4.55 20.23 -14.63
C ALA A 824 -3.54 20.96 -15.52
N GLY A 825 -2.53 21.63 -14.92
CA GLY A 825 -1.49 22.36 -15.64
C GLY A 825 -0.44 21.46 -16.32
N ALA A 826 -0.51 20.14 -16.16
CA ALA A 826 0.38 19.18 -16.81
C ALA A 826 -0.36 18.18 -17.73
N VAL A 827 -1.65 18.38 -18.02
CA VAL A 827 -2.44 17.45 -18.85
C VAL A 827 -1.84 17.30 -20.25
N ALA A 828 -1.44 18.41 -20.88
CA ALA A 828 -0.81 18.37 -22.19
C ALA A 828 0.51 17.60 -22.17
N LEU A 829 1.31 17.72 -21.10
CA LEU A 829 2.52 16.94 -20.88
C LEU A 829 2.20 15.44 -20.73
N GLY A 830 1.17 15.10 -19.95
CA GLY A 830 0.71 13.72 -19.81
C GLY A 830 0.32 13.09 -21.13
N GLN A 831 -0.41 13.81 -21.99
CA GLN A 831 -0.77 13.35 -23.33
C GLN A 831 0.45 13.18 -24.25
N ALA A 832 1.41 14.11 -24.20
CA ALA A 832 2.64 14.02 -24.96
C ALA A 832 3.46 12.79 -24.55
N VAL A 833 3.56 12.53 -23.26
CA VAL A 833 4.25 11.35 -22.71
C VAL A 833 3.56 10.04 -23.08
N GLN A 834 2.23 9.99 -23.09
CA GLN A 834 1.50 8.80 -23.55
C GLN A 834 1.85 8.46 -25.02
N ARG A 835 1.83 9.47 -25.90
CA ARG A 835 2.23 9.29 -27.31
C ARG A 835 3.70 8.89 -27.45
N ALA A 836 4.58 9.50 -26.66
CA ALA A 836 6.02 9.18 -26.68
C ALA A 836 6.29 7.73 -26.23
N ALA A 837 5.56 7.21 -25.26
CA ALA A 837 5.70 5.85 -24.77
C ALA A 837 5.26 4.77 -25.78
N GLU A 838 4.48 5.13 -26.80
CA GLU A 838 4.09 4.25 -27.90
C GLU A 838 5.15 4.23 -29.04
N THR A 839 6.10 5.16 -29.01
CA THR A 839 7.14 5.26 -30.03
C THR A 839 8.14 4.11 -29.87
N PRO A 840 8.44 3.33 -30.94
CA PRO A 840 9.46 2.30 -30.85
C PRO A 840 10.83 2.87 -30.47
N HIS A 841 11.48 2.30 -29.47
CA HIS A 841 12.77 2.75 -28.99
C HIS A 841 13.59 1.57 -28.46
N GLN A 842 14.91 1.78 -28.34
CA GLN A 842 15.84 0.83 -27.75
C GLN A 842 16.81 1.57 -26.85
N MET A 843 16.80 1.24 -25.54
CA MET A 843 17.72 1.83 -24.60
C MET A 843 19.16 1.31 -24.81
N ASN A 844 20.11 2.21 -24.77
CA ASN A 844 21.54 1.94 -24.87
C ASN A 844 22.26 2.43 -23.61
N PHE A 845 23.39 1.81 -23.28
CA PHE A 845 24.31 2.33 -22.27
C PHE A 845 25.43 3.12 -22.95
N LEU A 846 26.04 4.08 -22.25
CA LEU A 846 27.10 4.91 -22.79
C LEU A 846 28.38 4.13 -23.09
N TYR A 847 28.68 3.13 -22.24
CA TYR A 847 29.94 2.36 -22.34
C TYR A 847 29.68 0.90 -21.95
N ASP A 848 30.60 0.02 -22.42
CA ASP A 848 30.65 -1.37 -21.98
C ASP A 848 31.40 -1.47 -20.64
N LEU A 849 30.96 -2.37 -19.74
CA LEU A 849 31.64 -2.59 -18.45
C LEU A 849 33.02 -3.21 -18.59
N GLU A 850 33.30 -3.92 -19.67
CA GLU A 850 34.60 -4.52 -19.96
C GLU A 850 35.69 -3.50 -20.43
N MET A 851 35.28 -2.26 -20.74
CA MET A 851 36.21 -1.19 -21.08
C MET A 851 37.15 -0.86 -19.93
N PRO A 852 38.40 -0.42 -20.16
CA PRO A 852 39.28 0.13 -19.13
C PRO A 852 38.66 1.27 -18.33
N ILE A 853 39.03 1.42 -17.04
CA ILE A 853 38.47 2.42 -16.13
C ILE A 853 38.62 3.83 -16.70
N ASP A 854 39.82 4.17 -17.22
CA ASP A 854 40.11 5.49 -17.78
C ASP A 854 39.33 5.77 -19.08
N ASP A 855 39.10 4.76 -19.91
CA ASP A 855 38.27 4.90 -21.12
C ASP A 855 36.83 5.14 -20.80
N LYS A 856 36.23 4.44 -19.79
CA LYS A 856 34.85 4.74 -19.32
C LYS A 856 34.74 6.18 -18.85
N ILE A 857 35.70 6.67 -18.05
CA ILE A 857 35.74 8.05 -17.60
C ILE A 857 35.79 9.02 -18.76
N ARG A 858 36.63 8.73 -19.82
CA ARG A 858 36.71 9.55 -21.03
C ARG A 858 35.41 9.55 -21.83
N VAL A 859 34.74 8.41 -21.96
CA VAL A 859 33.43 8.34 -22.64
C VAL A 859 32.43 9.25 -21.97
N ILE A 860 32.28 9.19 -20.62
CA ILE A 860 31.36 10.07 -19.88
C ILE A 860 31.75 11.53 -20.06
N ALA A 861 33.03 11.87 -19.88
CA ALA A 861 33.51 13.26 -19.95
C ALA A 861 33.28 13.88 -21.31
N LYS A 862 33.56 13.15 -22.40
CA LYS A 862 33.37 13.64 -23.77
C LYS A 862 31.91 13.66 -24.20
N SER A 863 31.18 12.58 -23.96
CA SER A 863 29.78 12.44 -24.36
C SER A 863 28.81 13.29 -23.55
N MET A 864 28.93 13.32 -22.23
CA MET A 864 27.99 14.04 -21.36
C MET A 864 28.42 15.47 -21.07
N TYR A 865 29.71 15.72 -20.84
CA TYR A 865 30.16 17.06 -20.41
C TYR A 865 30.73 17.91 -21.56
N GLY A 866 31.10 17.31 -22.71
CA GLY A 866 31.73 18.04 -23.81
C GLY A 866 33.20 18.39 -23.54
N ALA A 867 33.88 17.66 -22.66
CA ALA A 867 35.31 17.82 -22.46
C ALA A 867 36.11 17.34 -23.68
N ASP A 868 37.22 18.03 -23.97
CA ASP A 868 38.16 17.60 -25.03
C ASP A 868 38.88 16.32 -24.63
N ASP A 869 39.28 16.21 -23.35
CA ASP A 869 39.91 15.00 -22.83
C ASP A 869 39.83 14.96 -21.26
N VAL A 870 40.41 13.92 -20.69
CA VAL A 870 40.50 13.68 -19.24
C VAL A 870 41.99 13.64 -18.84
N GLU A 871 42.35 14.39 -17.80
CA GLU A 871 43.67 14.32 -17.16
C GLU A 871 43.58 13.54 -15.82
N LEU A 872 44.24 12.38 -15.78
CA LEU A 872 44.36 11.65 -14.51
C LEU A 872 45.58 12.18 -13.75
N LEU A 873 45.36 12.79 -12.57
CA LEU A 873 46.44 13.21 -11.71
C LEU A 873 47.16 11.97 -11.12
N PRO A 874 48.42 12.09 -10.61
CA PRO A 874 49.25 10.94 -10.22
C PRO A 874 48.58 10.00 -9.22
N GLN A 875 47.77 10.47 -8.32
CA GLN A 875 47.01 9.66 -7.36
C GLN A 875 45.93 8.83 -8.05
N ALA A 876 45.18 9.44 -8.94
CA ALA A 876 44.17 8.74 -9.75
C ALA A 876 44.78 7.66 -10.65
N GLN A 877 45.90 7.96 -11.31
CA GLN A 877 46.64 6.98 -12.14
C GLN A 877 47.03 5.74 -11.32
N LYS A 878 47.59 5.95 -10.14
CA LYS A 878 48.00 4.84 -9.22
C LYS A 878 46.76 4.00 -8.83
N LYS A 879 45.63 4.62 -8.58
CA LYS A 879 44.40 3.91 -8.21
C LYS A 879 43.74 3.19 -9.38
N VAL A 880 43.78 3.73 -10.60
CA VAL A 880 43.33 3.01 -11.81
C VAL A 880 44.15 1.71 -11.95
N ALA A 881 45.45 1.78 -11.84
CA ALA A 881 46.31 0.60 -11.94
C ALA A 881 46.06 -0.42 -10.79
N LEU A 882 45.85 0.07 -9.57
CA LEU A 882 45.49 -0.75 -8.43
C LEU A 882 44.15 -1.46 -8.60
N PHE A 883 43.09 -0.74 -8.97
CA PHE A 883 41.73 -1.29 -9.11
C PHE A 883 41.64 -2.25 -10.29
N SER A 884 42.32 -1.97 -11.40
CA SER A 884 42.44 -2.90 -12.54
C SER A 884 43.11 -4.21 -12.10
N LYS A 885 44.21 -4.13 -11.33
CA LYS A 885 44.89 -5.31 -10.78
C LYS A 885 44.04 -6.10 -9.78
N GLN A 886 43.13 -5.43 -9.06
CA GLN A 886 42.20 -6.05 -8.12
C GLN A 886 40.96 -6.65 -8.81
N GLY A 887 40.83 -6.56 -10.13
CA GLY A 887 39.67 -7.05 -10.87
C GLY A 887 38.41 -6.20 -10.72
N LEU A 888 38.54 -4.92 -10.35
CA LEU A 888 37.43 -3.98 -10.20
C LEU A 888 37.18 -3.18 -11.49
N GLY A 889 37.86 -3.54 -12.58
CA GLY A 889 37.75 -2.83 -13.86
C GLY A 889 36.37 -2.85 -14.49
N ASN A 890 35.54 -3.85 -14.17
CA ASN A 890 34.18 -4.02 -14.70
C ASN A 890 33.09 -3.28 -13.92
N LEU A 891 33.47 -2.50 -12.89
CA LEU A 891 32.49 -1.67 -12.16
C LEU A 891 32.10 -0.44 -12.98
N PRO A 892 30.83 0.02 -12.92
CA PRO A 892 30.39 1.28 -13.52
C PRO A 892 31.05 2.47 -12.83
N ILE A 893 31.03 3.61 -13.50
CA ILE A 893 31.63 4.86 -13.06
C ILE A 893 30.53 5.80 -12.51
N CYS A 894 30.75 6.36 -11.35
CA CYS A 894 29.91 7.40 -10.73
C CYS A 894 30.72 8.69 -10.60
N MET A 895 30.64 9.59 -11.56
CA MET A 895 31.44 10.83 -11.57
C MET A 895 31.04 11.75 -10.41
N ALA A 896 31.99 12.10 -9.52
CA ALA A 896 31.80 13.09 -8.48
C ALA A 896 32.30 14.45 -8.96
N LYS A 897 31.37 15.29 -9.40
CA LYS A 897 31.67 16.63 -9.90
C LYS A 897 30.58 17.63 -9.46
N THR A 898 30.86 18.93 -9.58
CA THR A 898 29.85 19.97 -9.36
C THR A 898 28.61 19.73 -10.24
N HIS A 899 27.41 19.87 -9.66
CA HIS A 899 26.14 19.82 -10.38
C HIS A 899 25.77 21.16 -11.04
N LEU A 900 26.58 22.21 -10.84
CA LEU A 900 26.27 23.59 -11.28
C LEU A 900 26.84 23.97 -12.65
N SER A 901 27.62 23.10 -13.28
CA SER A 901 28.24 23.33 -14.60
C SER A 901 28.48 22.01 -15.32
N LEU A 902 28.53 22.00 -16.64
CA LEU A 902 29.02 20.87 -17.43
C LEU A 902 30.53 20.63 -17.22
N SER A 903 31.30 21.67 -16.91
CA SER A 903 32.74 21.54 -16.60
C SER A 903 33.00 21.19 -15.14
N HIS A 904 34.26 21.18 -14.73
CA HIS A 904 34.68 21.05 -13.33
C HIS A 904 34.61 22.37 -12.54
N ASP A 905 34.38 23.49 -13.23
CA ASP A 905 34.29 24.84 -12.64
C ASP A 905 32.83 25.26 -12.53
N PRO A 906 32.28 25.48 -11.31
CA PRO A 906 30.89 25.84 -11.09
C PRO A 906 30.49 27.20 -11.68
N GLU A 907 31.47 28.07 -11.95
CA GLU A 907 31.22 29.42 -12.52
C GLU A 907 31.05 29.42 -14.04
N ARG A 908 31.52 28.37 -14.72
CA ARG A 908 31.39 28.24 -16.17
C ARG A 908 30.01 27.71 -16.54
N LYS A 909 29.07 28.61 -16.78
CA LYS A 909 27.69 28.30 -17.19
C LYS A 909 27.57 28.01 -18.69
N GLY A 910 26.39 27.57 -19.13
CA GLY A 910 26.12 27.29 -20.54
C GLY A 910 26.81 26.02 -21.03
N VAL A 911 27.39 26.07 -22.23
CA VAL A 911 28.12 24.97 -22.87
C VAL A 911 29.62 25.31 -22.92
N PRO A 912 30.37 25.02 -21.87
CA PRO A 912 31.81 25.25 -21.87
C PRO A 912 32.50 24.35 -22.89
N THR A 913 33.47 24.89 -23.63
CA THR A 913 34.29 24.20 -24.61
C THR A 913 35.78 24.42 -24.29
N GLY A 914 36.66 23.62 -24.91
CA GLY A 914 38.11 23.80 -24.80
C GLY A 914 38.61 23.47 -23.37
N PHE A 915 38.11 22.43 -22.70
CA PHE A 915 38.56 22.08 -21.35
C PHE A 915 38.88 20.59 -21.23
N THR A 916 39.91 20.32 -20.44
CA THR A 916 40.25 18.97 -19.97
C THR A 916 39.72 18.75 -18.58
N LEU A 917 39.13 17.58 -18.32
CA LEU A 917 38.53 17.25 -17.03
C LEU A 917 39.59 16.65 -16.10
N PRO A 918 39.97 17.33 -14.99
CA PRO A 918 40.98 16.83 -14.09
C PRO A 918 40.36 15.85 -13.08
N ILE A 919 40.87 14.60 -13.05
CA ILE A 919 40.52 13.57 -12.06
C ILE A 919 41.64 13.48 -11.02
N ARG A 920 41.38 13.99 -9.81
CA ARG A 920 42.38 14.04 -8.75
C ARG A 920 42.58 12.72 -8.01
N ASP A 921 41.53 11.95 -7.84
CA ASP A 921 41.51 10.69 -7.12
C ASP A 921 40.36 9.81 -7.59
N ILE A 922 40.42 8.50 -7.25
CA ILE A 922 39.32 7.57 -7.51
C ILE A 922 39.10 6.71 -6.26
N HIS A 923 37.84 6.57 -5.84
CA HIS A 923 37.45 5.70 -4.76
C HIS A 923 36.63 4.52 -5.26
N ALA A 924 36.58 3.43 -4.51
CA ALA A 924 35.76 2.25 -4.83
C ALA A 924 34.69 2.06 -3.74
N ASN A 925 33.43 2.24 -4.12
CA ASN A 925 32.27 1.94 -3.27
C ASN A 925 31.81 0.51 -3.57
N LEU A 926 32.47 -0.47 -2.92
CA LEU A 926 32.28 -1.89 -3.24
C LEU A 926 30.94 -2.45 -2.78
N GLY A 927 30.36 -1.87 -1.73
CA GLY A 927 29.01 -2.18 -1.30
C GLY A 927 27.97 -1.69 -2.28
N ALA A 928 28.06 -0.43 -2.72
CA ALA A 928 27.20 0.14 -3.74
C ALA A 928 27.47 -0.46 -5.13
N GLY A 929 28.72 -0.86 -5.43
CA GLY A 929 29.11 -1.54 -6.66
C GLY A 929 29.46 -0.57 -7.80
N PHE A 930 30.18 0.52 -7.52
CA PHE A 930 30.69 1.45 -8.52
C PHE A 930 32.02 2.09 -8.12
N LEU A 931 32.77 2.55 -9.10
CA LEU A 931 33.95 3.40 -8.90
C LEU A 931 33.54 4.87 -8.95
N TYR A 932 34.21 5.68 -8.15
CA TYR A 932 33.78 7.05 -7.93
C TYR A 932 34.98 8.02 -8.07
N PRO A 933 35.21 8.53 -9.33
CA PRO A 933 36.24 9.51 -9.59
C PRO A 933 35.90 10.90 -9.04
N LEU A 934 36.87 11.55 -8.41
CA LEU A 934 36.78 12.91 -7.88
C LEU A 934 37.29 13.91 -8.90
N VAL A 935 36.38 14.78 -9.38
CA VAL A 935 36.67 15.77 -10.43
C VAL A 935 37.04 17.11 -9.80
N GLY A 936 38.16 17.73 -10.24
CA GLY A 936 38.58 19.06 -9.86
C GLY A 936 38.71 19.27 -8.35
N THR A 937 38.18 20.38 -7.88
CA THR A 937 38.15 20.75 -6.44
C THR A 937 36.91 20.24 -5.72
N ALA A 938 36.04 19.47 -6.39
CA ALA A 938 34.83 18.94 -5.78
C ALA A 938 35.17 18.24 -4.45
N SER A 939 34.79 18.84 -3.34
CA SER A 939 34.84 18.25 -2.02
C SER A 939 33.43 17.77 -1.69
N VAL A 940 33.30 16.70 -0.93
CA VAL A 940 32.03 16.37 -0.29
C VAL A 940 31.71 17.54 0.66
N PRO A 941 30.71 18.38 0.39
CA PRO A 941 30.45 19.51 1.26
C PRO A 941 30.10 19.00 2.66
N PRO A 942 30.65 19.58 3.73
CA PRO A 942 30.12 19.33 5.06
C PRO A 942 28.68 19.83 5.08
N GLN A 943 27.74 18.96 5.33
CA GLN A 943 26.30 19.26 5.36
C GLN A 943 25.90 19.93 6.68
N SER A 944 26.64 20.97 7.08
CA SER A 944 26.19 21.85 8.14
C SER A 944 25.53 23.06 7.49
N PRO A 945 24.28 23.40 7.82
CA PRO A 945 23.69 24.64 7.38
C PRO A 945 24.53 25.82 7.84
N ALA A 946 24.69 26.81 6.99
CA ALA A 946 25.31 28.04 7.38
C ALA A 946 24.58 28.62 8.61
N PHE A 947 25.33 29.12 9.59
CA PHE A 947 24.83 29.58 10.89
C PHE A 947 23.70 30.63 10.80
N SER A 948 23.57 31.34 9.68
CA SER A 948 22.53 32.36 9.43
C SER A 948 21.11 31.80 9.35
N CYS A 949 20.92 30.56 9.02
CA CYS A 949 19.58 29.97 8.88
C CYS A 949 18.89 29.66 10.22
N PHE A 950 19.60 29.64 11.33
CA PHE A 950 19.03 29.35 12.65
C PHE A 950 18.35 30.57 13.29
N HIS A 951 18.64 31.78 12.82
CA HIS A 951 18.07 33.01 13.38
C HIS A 951 16.71 33.39 12.82
N ASP A 952 16.33 32.89 11.63
CA ASP A 952 15.08 33.22 10.96
C ASP A 952 13.94 32.23 11.21
N ASN A 953 14.22 31.10 11.87
CA ASN A 953 13.24 30.08 12.20
C ASN A 953 12.93 30.04 13.70
N ASP A 954 12.41 31.14 14.23
CA ASP A 954 11.76 31.12 15.53
C ASP A 954 10.37 30.47 15.38
N PHE A 955 10.30 29.17 15.65
CA PHE A 955 9.03 28.47 15.75
C PHE A 955 8.34 28.97 17.02
N SER A 956 7.59 30.10 16.90
CA SER A 956 6.64 30.44 17.94
C SER A 956 5.62 29.32 18.09
N THR A 957 5.59 28.72 19.28
CA THR A 957 4.65 27.70 19.71
C THR A 957 3.24 28.27 19.90
N GLU A 958 2.71 28.97 18.91
CA GLU A 958 1.30 29.31 18.84
C GLU A 958 0.61 28.43 17.80
N SER A 959 0.36 27.19 18.24
CA SER A 959 -0.68 26.38 17.64
C SER A 959 -2.03 26.81 18.19
N LYS A 960 -2.84 27.40 17.38
CA LYS A 960 -4.29 27.36 17.53
C LYS A 960 -4.90 26.37 16.57
#